data_57954d9a973848aab2170a184976800e
#
_entry.id   57954d9a973848aab2170a184976800e
#
_cell.length_a   1.000
_cell.length_b   1.000
_cell.length_c   1.000
_cell.angle_alpha   90.00
_cell.angle_beta   90.00
_cell.angle_gamma   90.00
#
_symmetry.space_group_name_H-M   'P 1'
#
loop_
_entity.id
_entity.type
_entity.pdbx_description
1 polymer ?
#
loop_
_entity_poly.entity_id
_entity_poly.type
_entity_poly.pdbx_seq_one_letter_code
_entity_poly.pdbx_strand_id
1 'polypeptide(L)'
;MATSTSPSPLRGEGRGEGQLHAPFLDTAPLPNPLPGGEREYLPDALIASDITAYLLQHQRKSLLRFITCGSVDDGKSTLIGRLLYDSRAIFADQLSALEADSKRVGTQGQNIDFALLVDGLAAEREQGITIDVAYRFFATEKRKFIVADTPGHEQYTRNMVTGASTADAAVILIDARKGVLTQTRRHSFLVHLLRLRHVVLAVNKMDLVGYDQRVFDTIVADYRAFATAIGITDFTAIPISGFVGDNIASRSDAMPWYAGPSLIEHLERIDVETDVAQARPFRMPVQWVNRPDLDFRGFSGLIASGRVKPGDAVRILPSGRISHIARIVTMDGDLPEAVAGQSVTLTLADEVDCSRGDVIATADNPPQVADQFQATIVWMAETPLLPGRSYWLKLGTQTVSATVQEPRHAIDVNTLAELSVRTLALNDIGVAEVYTDRDLVFEPFTEGADLGGFILIDRATNATVAAGMLHFALRRAQNVHWQAVDITRAAHAAQKGQTPRLLWFTGLSGSGKSTIANLVEKKLYALGRHSFLLDGDNVRHGLNKDLGFTDADRIENIRRVGEVAKLMTDAGLIVLTAFISPFRAEREMVRAMLPEEFVEIFVDTPLAEAEARDVKGLYAKARAGKIANFTGISSAYEAPERPDIRIDTLRESPEAAAERIVGHIMGVWSPDL
;
A
#
# COMPACT_ATOMS: atom_id res chain seq x y z
N MET A 1 15.86 18.74 -55.79
CA MET A 1 15.50 17.90 -56.95
C MET A 1 14.90 16.58 -56.43
N ALA A 2 13.71 16.38 -56.88
CA ALA A 2 12.89 15.16 -56.96
C ALA A 2 12.40 14.58 -55.63
N THR A 3 11.21 14.77 -55.26
CA THR A 3 9.81 14.55 -55.66
C THR A 3 9.24 13.35 -54.92
N SER A 4 8.36 13.71 -54.06
CA SER A 4 7.19 13.07 -53.50
C SER A 4 6.41 12.12 -54.40
N THR A 5 5.78 11.09 -53.83
CA THR A 5 4.42 10.67 -54.19
C THR A 5 3.77 9.86 -53.08
N SER A 6 2.70 10.39 -52.55
CA SER A 6 1.64 9.64 -51.88
C SER A 6 0.70 9.00 -52.88
N PRO A 7 -0.05 7.97 -52.57
CA PRO A 7 -1.33 7.70 -53.21
C PRO A 7 -2.52 7.90 -52.24
N SER A 8 -3.49 8.60 -52.74
CA SER A 8 -4.83 8.84 -52.21
C SER A 8 -5.79 7.68 -52.45
N PRO A 9 -6.98 7.66 -51.83
CA PRO A 9 -7.84 6.51 -51.68
C PRO A 9 -8.84 6.35 -52.82
N LEU A 10 -9.18 5.08 -53.10
CA LEU A 10 -10.27 4.74 -54.02
C LEU A 10 -11.57 4.53 -53.26
N ARG A 11 -12.58 5.28 -53.66
CA ARG A 11 -14.00 5.04 -53.40
C ARG A 11 -14.48 3.81 -54.19
N GLY A 12 -15.39 3.05 -53.60
CA GLY A 12 -16.19 2.05 -54.28
C GLY A 12 -17.49 1.83 -53.52
N GLU A 13 -18.56 2.40 -54.01
CA GLU A 13 -19.93 2.12 -53.61
C GLU A 13 -20.35 0.75 -54.16
N GLY A 14 -21.13 0.00 -53.35
CA GLY A 14 -21.77 -1.22 -53.79
C GLY A 14 -22.77 -1.70 -52.76
N ARG A 15 -24.06 -1.33 -52.97
CA ARG A 15 -25.21 -1.94 -52.28
C ARG A 15 -25.34 -3.40 -52.71
N GLY A 16 -25.53 -4.30 -51.75
CA GLY A 16 -25.94 -5.67 -51.98
C GLY A 16 -26.56 -6.26 -50.73
N GLU A 17 -27.87 -6.33 -50.71
CA GLU A 17 -28.64 -7.13 -49.76
C GLU A 17 -28.27 -8.61 -49.98
N GLY A 18 -27.72 -9.26 -48.97
CA GLY A 18 -27.43 -10.67 -48.98
C GLY A 18 -27.88 -11.32 -47.69
N GLN A 19 -28.93 -12.11 -47.80
CA GLN A 19 -29.45 -13.00 -46.74
C GLN A 19 -28.30 -13.86 -46.17
N LEU A 20 -28.13 -13.83 -44.87
CA LEU A 20 -27.27 -14.72 -44.11
C LEU A 20 -27.87 -16.15 -44.14
N HIS A 21 -27.38 -16.99 -45.03
CA HIS A 21 -27.53 -18.43 -44.91
C HIS A 21 -26.53 -18.96 -43.86
N ALA A 22 -27.05 -19.59 -42.82
CA ALA A 22 -26.23 -20.35 -41.85
C ALA A 22 -25.54 -21.50 -42.60
N PRO A 23 -24.24 -21.75 -42.37
CA PRO A 23 -23.59 -22.93 -42.94
C PRO A 23 -24.08 -24.18 -42.20
N PHE A 24 -24.52 -25.16 -42.97
CA PHE A 24 -24.78 -26.54 -42.56
C PHE A 24 -23.54 -27.11 -41.87
N LEU A 25 -23.69 -27.56 -40.65
CA LEU A 25 -22.70 -28.43 -40.00
C LEU A 25 -22.78 -29.81 -40.68
N ASP A 26 -21.78 -30.10 -41.52
CA ASP A 26 -21.50 -31.45 -41.98
C ASP A 26 -21.10 -32.30 -40.78
N THR A 27 -21.93 -33.26 -40.43
CA THR A 27 -21.66 -34.26 -39.42
C THR A 27 -20.66 -35.28 -39.96
N ALA A 28 -19.36 -35.00 -39.73
CA ALA A 28 -18.36 -36.05 -39.83
C ALA A 28 -18.55 -37.03 -38.64
N PRO A 29 -18.49 -38.37 -38.90
CA PRO A 29 -18.62 -39.33 -37.83
C PRO A 29 -17.45 -39.24 -36.87
N LEU A 30 -17.73 -39.22 -35.56
CA LEU A 30 -16.73 -39.24 -34.47
C LEU A 30 -15.82 -40.47 -34.62
N PRO A 31 -14.50 -40.33 -34.40
CA PRO A 31 -13.60 -41.49 -34.46
C PRO A 31 -13.91 -42.49 -33.32
N ASN A 32 -13.74 -43.79 -33.65
CA ASN A 32 -13.97 -44.90 -32.73
C ASN A 32 -13.18 -44.78 -31.42
N PRO A 33 -13.73 -45.23 -30.26
CA PRO A 33 -13.06 -45.16 -28.98
C PRO A 33 -11.83 -46.06 -28.90
N LEU A 34 -10.78 -45.53 -28.24
CA LEU A 34 -9.53 -46.23 -27.95
C LEU A 34 -9.72 -47.32 -26.89
N PRO A 35 -9.02 -48.44 -26.94
CA PRO A 35 -9.16 -49.51 -25.97
C PRO A 35 -8.33 -49.24 -24.69
N GLY A 36 -8.99 -49.16 -23.57
CA GLY A 36 -8.37 -49.17 -22.24
C GLY A 36 -8.84 -48.07 -21.31
N GLY A 37 -9.92 -48.34 -20.59
CA GLY A 37 -10.21 -47.65 -19.32
C GLY A 37 -10.71 -46.22 -19.38
N GLU A 38 -11.48 -45.86 -20.39
CA GLU A 38 -12.11 -44.56 -20.54
C GLU A 38 -13.23 -44.36 -19.50
N ARG A 39 -13.07 -43.33 -18.65
CA ARG A 39 -14.21 -42.66 -18.04
C ARG A 39 -14.92 -41.91 -19.16
N GLU A 40 -16.09 -42.36 -19.59
CA GLU A 40 -16.94 -41.72 -20.58
C GLU A 40 -17.04 -40.22 -20.27
N TYR A 41 -16.74 -39.39 -21.26
CA TYR A 41 -17.05 -37.97 -21.25
C TYR A 41 -18.56 -37.83 -21.42
N LEU A 42 -19.28 -37.96 -20.31
CA LEU A 42 -20.71 -37.65 -20.29
C LEU A 42 -20.82 -36.13 -20.42
N PRO A 43 -21.35 -35.60 -21.52
CA PRO A 43 -21.74 -34.19 -21.56
C PRO A 43 -22.67 -33.98 -20.37
N ASP A 44 -22.50 -32.85 -19.68
CA ASP A 44 -23.42 -32.46 -18.61
C ASP A 44 -24.83 -32.75 -19.11
N ALA A 45 -25.59 -33.53 -18.34
CA ALA A 45 -26.90 -34.01 -18.76
C ALA A 45 -27.83 -32.82 -19.16
N LEU A 46 -27.54 -31.63 -18.63
CA LEU A 46 -28.21 -30.39 -18.97
C LEU A 46 -27.85 -29.89 -20.38
N ILE A 47 -26.58 -30.05 -20.83
CA ILE A 47 -26.17 -29.68 -22.20
C ILE A 47 -26.89 -30.54 -23.22
N ALA A 48 -27.03 -31.84 -22.90
CA ALA A 48 -27.71 -32.79 -23.80
C ALA A 48 -29.24 -32.57 -23.84
N SER A 49 -29.85 -32.01 -22.77
CA SER A 49 -31.30 -31.82 -22.66
C SER A 49 -31.77 -30.40 -22.95
N ASP A 50 -31.04 -29.36 -22.51
CA ASP A 50 -31.40 -27.95 -22.70
C ASP A 50 -30.13 -27.05 -22.59
N ILE A 51 -29.53 -26.77 -23.75
CA ILE A 51 -28.35 -25.91 -23.85
C ILE A 51 -28.63 -24.48 -23.37
N THR A 52 -29.86 -23.98 -23.52
CA THR A 52 -30.23 -22.62 -23.09
C THR A 52 -30.25 -22.53 -21.58
N ALA A 53 -30.84 -23.52 -20.91
CA ALA A 53 -30.83 -23.60 -19.44
C ALA A 53 -29.41 -23.76 -18.90
N TYR A 54 -28.56 -24.53 -19.55
CA TYR A 54 -27.14 -24.65 -19.22
C TYR A 54 -26.40 -23.32 -19.30
N LEU A 55 -26.58 -22.60 -20.42
CA LEU A 55 -25.93 -21.28 -20.61
C LEU A 55 -26.40 -20.26 -19.58
N LEU A 56 -27.71 -20.23 -19.25
CA LEU A 56 -28.26 -19.36 -18.23
C LEU A 56 -27.73 -19.70 -16.83
N GLN A 57 -27.63 -20.99 -16.49
CA GLN A 57 -27.05 -21.44 -15.24
C GLN A 57 -25.55 -21.07 -15.17
N HIS A 58 -24.82 -21.23 -16.27
CA HIS A 58 -23.41 -20.89 -16.35
C HIS A 58 -23.17 -19.37 -16.22
N GLN A 59 -24.04 -18.52 -16.78
CA GLN A 59 -23.98 -17.07 -16.63
C GLN A 59 -24.17 -16.63 -15.18
N ARG A 60 -24.98 -17.33 -14.41
CA ARG A 60 -25.32 -17.01 -13.00
C ARG A 60 -24.29 -17.50 -11.98
N LYS A 61 -23.33 -18.34 -12.36
CA LYS A 61 -22.29 -18.81 -11.45
C LYS A 61 -21.44 -17.64 -10.97
N SER A 62 -21.21 -17.55 -9.66
CA SER A 62 -20.31 -16.56 -9.07
C SER A 62 -18.87 -16.75 -9.57
N LEU A 63 -18.08 -15.70 -9.60
CA LEU A 63 -16.68 -15.70 -10.01
C LEU A 63 -15.80 -15.48 -8.79
N LEU A 64 -14.76 -16.32 -8.61
CA LEU A 64 -13.69 -16.09 -7.66
C LEU A 64 -12.38 -15.90 -8.40
N ARG A 65 -11.67 -14.82 -8.09
CA ARG A 65 -10.29 -14.57 -8.56
C ARG A 65 -9.34 -14.89 -7.42
N PHE A 66 -8.36 -15.74 -7.67
CA PHE A 66 -7.37 -16.04 -6.64
C PHE A 66 -5.96 -16.11 -7.24
N ILE A 67 -4.97 -15.85 -6.40
CA ILE A 67 -3.56 -16.00 -6.75
C ILE A 67 -2.97 -17.22 -6.08
N THR A 68 -1.96 -17.81 -6.71
CA THR A 68 -1.03 -18.72 -6.06
C THR A 68 0.27 -17.98 -5.79
N CYS A 69 0.75 -17.99 -4.55
CA CYS A 69 2.00 -17.35 -4.16
C CYS A 69 2.79 -18.25 -3.19
N GLY A 70 4.09 -18.00 -3.08
CA GLY A 70 5.05 -18.83 -2.33
C GLY A 70 6.43 -18.76 -2.95
N SER A 71 7.39 -19.44 -2.38
CA SER A 71 8.78 -19.45 -2.87
C SER A 71 8.93 -20.22 -4.19
N VAL A 72 10.09 -20.10 -4.80
CA VAL A 72 10.47 -20.94 -5.94
C VAL A 72 10.43 -22.41 -5.50
N ASP A 73 9.96 -23.28 -6.37
CA ASP A 73 9.80 -24.73 -6.17
C ASP A 73 8.73 -25.14 -5.14
N ASP A 74 7.90 -24.25 -4.60
CA ASP A 74 6.79 -24.65 -3.74
C ASP A 74 5.66 -25.38 -4.49
N GLY A 75 5.71 -25.40 -5.85
CA GLY A 75 4.81 -26.16 -6.71
C GLY A 75 3.57 -25.38 -7.13
N LYS A 76 3.66 -24.06 -7.29
CA LYS A 76 2.54 -23.20 -7.73
C LYS A 76 1.98 -23.61 -9.09
N SER A 77 2.81 -23.63 -10.12
CA SER A 77 2.40 -24.00 -11.49
C SER A 77 1.92 -25.46 -11.57
N THR A 78 2.53 -26.37 -10.78
CA THR A 78 2.07 -27.77 -10.66
C THR A 78 0.66 -27.83 -10.08
N LEU A 79 0.37 -27.06 -9.02
CA LEU A 79 -0.96 -26.99 -8.41
C LEU A 79 -2.00 -26.47 -9.39
N ILE A 80 -1.68 -25.39 -10.12
CA ILE A 80 -2.61 -24.82 -11.11
C ILE A 80 -2.88 -25.81 -12.23
N GLY A 81 -1.84 -26.42 -12.80
CA GLY A 81 -1.99 -27.45 -13.82
C GLY A 81 -2.83 -28.63 -13.33
N ARG A 82 -2.67 -29.03 -12.05
CA ARG A 82 -3.49 -30.05 -11.41
C ARG A 82 -4.94 -29.63 -11.23
N LEU A 83 -5.20 -28.38 -10.83
CA LEU A 83 -6.57 -27.84 -10.75
C LEU A 83 -7.26 -27.83 -12.11
N LEU A 84 -6.55 -27.46 -13.18
CA LEU A 84 -7.07 -27.49 -14.56
C LEU A 84 -7.39 -28.93 -14.98
N TYR A 85 -6.52 -29.88 -14.65
CA TYR A 85 -6.73 -31.29 -14.97
C TYR A 85 -7.94 -31.87 -14.23
N ASP A 86 -8.01 -31.69 -12.90
CA ASP A 86 -9.07 -32.23 -12.06
C ASP A 86 -10.44 -31.59 -12.37
N SER A 87 -10.45 -30.30 -12.78
CA SER A 87 -11.68 -29.59 -13.20
C SER A 87 -12.09 -29.89 -14.65
N ARG A 88 -11.37 -30.78 -15.35
CA ARG A 88 -11.61 -31.12 -16.77
C ARG A 88 -11.56 -29.93 -17.72
N ALA A 89 -10.78 -28.91 -17.38
CA ALA A 89 -10.61 -27.71 -18.22
C ALA A 89 -9.60 -27.89 -19.36
N ILE A 90 -9.00 -29.09 -19.50
CA ILE A 90 -7.99 -29.41 -20.52
C ILE A 90 -8.63 -30.25 -21.60
N PHE A 91 -8.47 -29.86 -22.85
CA PHE A 91 -8.95 -30.64 -24.00
C PHE A 91 -8.05 -31.87 -24.27
N ALA A 92 -8.62 -32.90 -24.86
CA ALA A 92 -7.94 -34.18 -25.10
C ALA A 92 -6.66 -34.05 -25.93
N ASP A 93 -6.64 -33.15 -26.92
CA ASP A 93 -5.48 -32.83 -27.75
C ASP A 93 -4.36 -32.15 -26.95
N GLN A 94 -4.73 -31.23 -26.08
CA GLN A 94 -3.80 -30.57 -25.15
C GLN A 94 -3.22 -31.57 -24.13
N LEU A 95 -4.02 -32.50 -23.63
CA LEU A 95 -3.56 -33.53 -22.71
C LEU A 95 -2.55 -34.48 -23.41
N SER A 96 -2.83 -34.88 -24.62
CA SER A 96 -1.93 -35.73 -25.42
C SER A 96 -0.60 -35.03 -25.74
N ALA A 97 -0.66 -33.73 -26.03
CA ALA A 97 0.54 -32.90 -26.22
C ALA A 97 1.36 -32.78 -24.95
N LEU A 98 0.67 -32.54 -23.80
CA LEU A 98 1.29 -32.46 -22.49
C LEU A 98 1.99 -33.77 -22.08
N GLU A 99 1.39 -34.92 -22.34
CA GLU A 99 2.01 -36.23 -22.09
C GLU A 99 3.29 -36.44 -22.93
N ALA A 100 3.26 -36.01 -24.18
CA ALA A 100 4.41 -36.08 -25.07
C ALA A 100 5.54 -35.13 -24.63
N ASP A 101 5.19 -33.89 -24.27
CA ASP A 101 6.15 -32.89 -23.78
C ASP A 101 6.70 -33.27 -22.41
N SER A 102 5.89 -33.83 -21.51
CA SER A 102 6.33 -34.34 -20.20
C SER A 102 7.42 -35.39 -20.33
N LYS A 103 7.31 -36.27 -21.29
CA LYS A 103 8.34 -37.31 -21.60
C LYS A 103 9.61 -36.73 -22.18
N ARG A 104 9.53 -35.61 -22.91
CA ARG A 104 10.66 -35.00 -23.64
C ARG A 104 11.45 -34.03 -22.78
N VAL A 105 10.77 -33.16 -22.03
CA VAL A 105 11.35 -32.02 -21.28
C VAL A 105 10.86 -31.91 -19.82
N GLY A 106 9.94 -32.76 -19.42
CA GLY A 106 9.37 -32.71 -18.08
C GLY A 106 10.38 -33.09 -16.99
N THR A 107 10.19 -32.54 -15.81
CA THR A 107 11.04 -32.74 -14.61
C THR A 107 10.58 -33.91 -13.74
N GLN A 108 9.43 -34.54 -14.06
CA GLN A 108 8.73 -35.54 -13.22
C GLN A 108 8.93 -36.99 -13.72
N GLY A 109 9.96 -37.27 -14.48
CA GLY A 109 10.31 -38.57 -14.99
C GLY A 109 9.29 -39.10 -16.01
N GLN A 110 8.59 -40.21 -15.70
CA GLN A 110 7.56 -40.81 -16.59
C GLN A 110 6.15 -40.24 -16.36
N ASN A 111 5.96 -39.42 -15.33
CA ASN A 111 4.65 -38.87 -14.97
C ASN A 111 4.39 -37.55 -15.73
N ILE A 112 3.11 -37.17 -15.81
CA ILE A 112 2.70 -35.91 -16.43
C ILE A 112 3.25 -34.75 -15.58
N ASP A 113 3.96 -33.83 -16.24
CA ASP A 113 4.41 -32.59 -15.62
C ASP A 113 3.37 -31.47 -15.85
N PHE A 114 2.51 -31.28 -14.87
CA PHE A 114 1.42 -30.30 -14.93
C PHE A 114 1.91 -28.85 -15.01
N ALA A 115 3.15 -28.55 -14.61
CA ALA A 115 3.71 -27.20 -14.71
C ALA A 115 3.81 -26.73 -16.16
N LEU A 116 4.07 -27.64 -17.10
CA LEU A 116 4.16 -27.34 -18.53
C LEU A 116 2.85 -26.81 -19.15
N LEU A 117 1.70 -27.01 -18.49
CA LEU A 117 0.42 -26.40 -18.90
C LEU A 117 0.37 -24.91 -18.67
N VAL A 118 1.12 -24.43 -17.70
CA VAL A 118 1.05 -23.05 -17.23
C VAL A 118 2.20 -22.23 -17.80
N ASP A 119 3.38 -22.84 -17.94
CA ASP A 119 4.60 -22.20 -18.45
C ASP A 119 4.46 -21.84 -19.92
N GLY A 120 4.06 -20.60 -20.20
CA GLY A 120 3.75 -20.11 -21.54
C GLY A 120 4.95 -19.60 -22.32
N LEU A 121 5.93 -19.00 -21.61
CA LEU A 121 7.10 -18.38 -22.22
C LEU A 121 8.23 -19.39 -22.44
N ALA A 122 8.98 -19.25 -23.53
CA ALA A 122 10.14 -20.09 -23.80
C ALA A 122 11.19 -19.95 -22.67
N ALA A 123 11.38 -18.74 -22.14
CA ALA A 123 12.28 -18.47 -21.02
C ALA A 123 11.83 -19.14 -19.70
N GLU A 124 10.54 -19.25 -19.45
CA GLU A 124 9.98 -19.95 -18.27
C GLU A 124 10.26 -21.43 -18.36
N ARG A 125 10.05 -22.03 -19.53
CA ARG A 125 10.35 -23.46 -19.79
C ARG A 125 11.84 -23.78 -19.71
N GLU A 126 12.71 -22.86 -20.15
CA GLU A 126 14.16 -23.03 -20.10
C GLU A 126 14.70 -22.90 -18.67
N GLN A 127 14.18 -21.94 -17.89
CA GLN A 127 14.64 -21.65 -16.53
C GLN A 127 13.87 -22.43 -15.46
N GLY A 128 12.71 -22.99 -15.78
CA GLY A 128 11.83 -23.69 -14.84
C GLY A 128 11.23 -22.78 -13.77
N ILE A 129 11.06 -21.49 -14.06
CA ILE A 129 10.48 -20.51 -13.14
C ILE A 129 9.42 -19.67 -13.84
N THR A 130 8.36 -19.31 -13.13
CA THR A 130 7.37 -18.33 -13.60
C THR A 130 8.00 -16.94 -13.56
N ILE A 131 7.92 -16.23 -14.69
CA ILE A 131 8.47 -14.87 -14.85
C ILE A 131 7.35 -13.84 -14.83
N ASP A 132 6.30 -14.06 -15.61
CA ASP A 132 5.16 -13.15 -15.73
C ASP A 132 3.89 -13.75 -15.10
N VAL A 133 2.85 -12.92 -14.92
CA VAL A 133 1.56 -13.40 -14.39
C VAL A 133 0.80 -14.12 -15.50
N ALA A 134 0.51 -15.39 -15.29
CA ALA A 134 -0.31 -16.17 -16.18
C ALA A 134 -1.71 -16.38 -15.60
N TYR A 135 -2.75 -15.94 -16.33
CA TYR A 135 -4.13 -16.15 -15.93
C TYR A 135 -4.68 -17.42 -16.57
N ARG A 136 -5.31 -18.27 -15.75
CA ARG A 136 -5.99 -19.49 -16.21
C ARG A 136 -7.43 -19.48 -15.70
N PHE A 137 -8.30 -20.08 -16.50
CA PHE A 137 -9.74 -20.09 -16.26
C PHE A 137 -10.21 -21.53 -16.13
N PHE A 138 -10.98 -21.80 -15.12
CA PHE A 138 -11.69 -23.08 -14.97
C PHE A 138 -13.02 -22.88 -14.25
N ALA A 139 -13.87 -23.85 -14.27
CA ALA A 139 -15.15 -23.82 -13.59
C ALA A 139 -15.48 -25.17 -13.00
N THR A 140 -16.13 -25.14 -11.85
CA THR A 140 -16.83 -26.30 -11.28
C THR A 140 -18.33 -26.19 -11.56
N GLU A 141 -19.10 -27.15 -11.11
CA GLU A 141 -20.56 -27.05 -11.23
C GLU A 141 -21.13 -25.84 -10.47
N LYS A 142 -20.44 -25.37 -9.39
CA LYS A 142 -20.93 -24.31 -8.52
C LYS A 142 -20.38 -22.93 -8.86
N ARG A 143 -19.12 -22.83 -9.31
CA ARG A 143 -18.41 -21.56 -9.40
C ARG A 143 -17.45 -21.50 -10.59
N LYS A 144 -17.20 -20.28 -11.08
CA LYS A 144 -16.12 -19.96 -12.04
C LYS A 144 -14.91 -19.46 -11.27
N PHE A 145 -13.72 -19.76 -11.80
CA PHE A 145 -12.46 -19.37 -11.20
C PHE A 145 -11.54 -18.71 -12.23
N ILE A 146 -10.85 -17.67 -11.80
CA ILE A 146 -9.68 -17.13 -12.45
C ILE A 146 -8.52 -17.30 -11.48
N VAL A 147 -7.53 -18.10 -11.87
CA VAL A 147 -6.29 -18.23 -11.09
C VAL A 147 -5.17 -17.48 -11.78
N ALA A 148 -4.45 -16.65 -11.02
CA ALA A 148 -3.23 -16.02 -11.48
C ALA A 148 -2.02 -16.78 -10.91
N ASP A 149 -1.21 -17.36 -11.79
CA ASP A 149 0.10 -17.89 -11.39
C ASP A 149 1.06 -16.73 -11.22
N THR A 150 1.67 -16.62 -10.04
CA THR A 150 2.59 -15.53 -9.73
C THR A 150 4.00 -16.02 -9.49
N PRO A 151 5.02 -15.26 -9.92
CA PRO A 151 6.41 -15.62 -9.73
C PRO A 151 6.77 -15.82 -8.25
N GLY A 152 7.60 -16.82 -7.96
CA GLY A 152 8.16 -17.05 -6.63
C GLY A 152 9.50 -16.36 -6.37
N HIS A 153 10.17 -15.86 -7.42
CA HIS A 153 11.48 -15.24 -7.32
C HIS A 153 11.36 -13.76 -6.93
N GLU A 154 12.24 -13.28 -6.06
CA GLU A 154 12.17 -11.91 -5.53
C GLU A 154 12.26 -10.82 -6.61
N GLN A 155 13.00 -11.03 -7.69
CA GLN A 155 13.12 -10.08 -8.80
C GLN A 155 11.78 -9.81 -9.52
N TYR A 156 10.82 -10.70 -9.38
CA TYR A 156 9.51 -10.60 -10.02
C TYR A 156 8.37 -10.28 -9.03
N THR A 157 8.69 -9.76 -7.85
CA THR A 157 7.68 -9.35 -6.85
C THR A 157 6.63 -8.39 -7.43
N ARG A 158 7.03 -7.51 -8.37
CA ARG A 158 6.08 -6.62 -9.08
C ARG A 158 4.95 -7.38 -9.78
N ASN A 159 5.26 -8.53 -10.39
CA ASN A 159 4.27 -9.35 -11.10
C ASN A 159 3.33 -10.03 -10.08
N MET A 160 3.86 -10.46 -8.93
CA MET A 160 3.03 -10.96 -7.82
C MET A 160 2.05 -9.87 -7.33
N VAL A 161 2.50 -8.64 -7.11
CA VAL A 161 1.63 -7.52 -6.69
C VAL A 161 0.57 -7.23 -7.75
N THR A 162 0.93 -7.30 -9.04
CA THR A 162 -0.02 -7.13 -10.15
C THR A 162 -1.12 -8.19 -10.12
N GLY A 163 -0.78 -9.46 -9.95
CA GLY A 163 -1.77 -10.54 -9.82
C GLY A 163 -2.64 -10.39 -8.59
N ALA A 164 -2.03 -10.02 -7.45
CA ALA A 164 -2.71 -9.86 -6.18
C ALA A 164 -3.69 -8.69 -6.16
N SER A 165 -3.42 -7.60 -6.89
CA SER A 165 -4.24 -6.38 -6.89
C SER A 165 -5.67 -6.59 -7.40
N THR A 166 -5.94 -7.67 -8.12
CA THR A 166 -7.25 -7.99 -8.70
C THR A 166 -7.86 -9.26 -8.13
N ALA A 167 -7.21 -9.88 -7.15
CA ALA A 167 -7.65 -11.15 -6.57
C ALA A 167 -8.56 -10.96 -5.36
N ASP A 168 -9.48 -11.90 -5.17
CA ASP A 168 -10.39 -11.98 -4.02
C ASP A 168 -9.78 -12.85 -2.89
N ALA A 169 -8.89 -13.80 -3.27
CA ALA A 169 -8.27 -14.75 -2.35
C ALA A 169 -6.81 -15.04 -2.71
N ALA A 170 -6.03 -15.50 -1.73
CA ALA A 170 -4.65 -15.93 -1.93
C ALA A 170 -4.45 -17.36 -1.44
N VAL A 171 -3.85 -18.21 -2.28
CA VAL A 171 -3.36 -19.53 -1.91
C VAL A 171 -1.85 -19.45 -1.75
N ILE A 172 -1.40 -19.48 -0.50
CA ILE A 172 0.02 -19.41 -0.14
C ILE A 172 0.56 -20.83 -0.01
N LEU A 173 1.47 -21.19 -0.91
CA LEU A 173 2.08 -22.51 -0.91
C LEU A 173 3.35 -22.53 -0.05
N ILE A 174 3.53 -23.64 0.65
CA ILE A 174 4.74 -23.96 1.41
C ILE A 174 5.15 -25.39 1.09
N ASP A 175 6.40 -25.60 0.69
CA ASP A 175 6.99 -26.95 0.57
C ASP A 175 7.15 -27.54 1.98
N ALA A 176 6.49 -28.68 2.26
CA ALA A 176 6.51 -29.33 3.56
C ALA A 176 7.91 -29.69 4.07
N ARG A 177 8.90 -29.83 3.17
CA ARG A 177 10.31 -30.10 3.51
C ARG A 177 11.07 -28.85 3.95
N LYS A 178 10.63 -27.65 3.50
CA LYS A 178 11.37 -26.38 3.67
C LYS A 178 10.78 -25.48 4.77
N GLY A 179 9.46 -25.59 5.04
CA GLY A 179 8.76 -24.74 5.99
C GLY A 179 8.61 -23.27 5.53
N VAL A 180 8.39 -22.37 6.48
CA VAL A 180 8.14 -20.93 6.22
C VAL A 180 9.43 -20.21 5.85
N LEU A 181 9.54 -19.75 4.61
CA LEU A 181 10.69 -19.05 4.05
C LEU A 181 10.48 -17.53 4.00
N THR A 182 11.56 -16.75 3.78
CA THR A 182 11.52 -15.29 3.62
C THR A 182 10.53 -14.84 2.53
N GLN A 183 10.49 -15.53 1.38
CA GLN A 183 9.56 -15.20 0.31
C GLN A 183 8.11 -15.50 0.70
N THR A 184 7.85 -16.56 1.45
CA THR A 184 6.52 -16.83 2.01
C THR A 184 6.07 -15.68 2.91
N ARG A 185 6.95 -15.17 3.77
CA ARG A 185 6.69 -14.01 4.64
C ARG A 185 6.42 -12.75 3.82
N ARG A 186 7.25 -12.46 2.81
CA ARG A 186 7.08 -11.30 1.91
C ARG A 186 5.75 -11.35 1.16
N HIS A 187 5.41 -12.48 0.58
CA HIS A 187 4.15 -12.66 -0.14
C HIS A 187 2.95 -12.53 0.79
N SER A 188 3.01 -13.11 1.99
CA SER A 188 1.94 -12.97 2.99
C SER A 188 1.78 -11.50 3.44
N PHE A 189 2.89 -10.77 3.63
CA PHE A 189 2.83 -9.35 3.97
C PHE A 189 2.20 -8.52 2.85
N LEU A 190 2.56 -8.78 1.59
CA LEU A 190 1.94 -8.13 0.43
C LEU A 190 0.46 -8.48 0.28
N VAL A 191 0.07 -9.73 0.50
CA VAL A 191 -1.33 -10.19 0.53
C VAL A 191 -2.12 -9.42 1.58
N HIS A 192 -1.55 -9.23 2.78
CA HIS A 192 -2.15 -8.43 3.85
C HIS A 192 -2.26 -6.94 3.46
N LEU A 193 -1.19 -6.34 2.95
CA LEU A 193 -1.18 -4.94 2.51
C LEU A 193 -2.22 -4.67 1.42
N LEU A 194 -2.37 -5.59 0.47
CA LEU A 194 -3.36 -5.50 -0.60
C LEU A 194 -4.77 -5.92 -0.15
N ARG A 195 -4.93 -6.29 1.13
CA ARG A 195 -6.20 -6.59 1.78
C ARG A 195 -6.95 -7.78 1.18
N LEU A 196 -6.24 -8.78 0.70
CA LEU A 196 -6.86 -10.05 0.37
C LEU A 196 -7.27 -10.72 1.69
N ARG A 197 -8.59 -10.83 1.91
CA ARG A 197 -9.14 -11.31 3.18
C ARG A 197 -9.15 -12.82 3.31
N HIS A 198 -9.30 -13.51 2.17
CA HIS A 198 -9.38 -14.98 2.14
C HIS A 198 -7.99 -15.55 1.86
N VAL A 199 -7.37 -16.09 2.90
CA VAL A 199 -6.04 -16.69 2.81
C VAL A 199 -6.12 -18.18 3.03
N VAL A 200 -5.59 -18.95 2.10
CA VAL A 200 -5.42 -20.40 2.21
C VAL A 200 -3.93 -20.70 2.32
N LEU A 201 -3.54 -21.41 3.37
CA LEU A 201 -2.19 -21.94 3.52
C LEU A 201 -2.16 -23.38 2.98
N ALA A 202 -1.63 -23.56 1.78
CA ALA A 202 -1.48 -24.86 1.16
C ALA A 202 -0.09 -25.46 1.49
N VAL A 203 -0.04 -26.38 2.47
CA VAL A 203 1.19 -27.11 2.79
C VAL A 203 1.34 -28.24 1.78
N ASN A 204 2.19 -27.98 0.77
CA ASN A 204 2.35 -28.79 -0.42
C ASN A 204 3.48 -29.82 -0.27
N LYS A 205 3.47 -30.84 -1.13
CA LYS A 205 4.44 -31.93 -1.18
C LYS A 205 4.43 -32.81 0.08
N MET A 206 3.25 -32.99 0.65
CA MET A 206 3.06 -33.87 1.82
C MET A 206 3.45 -35.32 1.53
N ASP A 207 3.35 -35.76 0.28
CA ASP A 207 3.84 -37.05 -0.20
C ASP A 207 5.35 -37.26 0.04
N LEU A 208 6.16 -36.19 -0.07
CA LEU A 208 7.61 -36.26 0.12
C LEU A 208 8.05 -36.31 1.60
N VAL A 209 7.12 -36.04 2.53
CA VAL A 209 7.35 -36.16 3.98
C VAL A 209 6.51 -37.29 4.63
N GLY A 210 6.03 -38.23 3.79
CA GLY A 210 5.27 -39.37 4.25
C GLY A 210 3.91 -39.04 4.90
N TYR A 211 3.32 -37.90 4.53
CA TYR A 211 2.04 -37.41 5.04
C TYR A 211 2.01 -37.21 6.56
N ASP A 212 3.18 -36.89 7.16
CA ASP A 212 3.31 -36.74 8.61
C ASP A 212 2.56 -35.50 9.13
N GLN A 213 1.57 -35.75 10.00
CA GLN A 213 0.79 -34.69 10.65
C GLN A 213 1.66 -33.71 11.45
N ARG A 214 2.73 -34.17 12.10
CA ARG A 214 3.59 -33.31 12.94
C ARG A 214 4.30 -32.27 12.09
N VAL A 215 4.70 -32.62 10.87
CA VAL A 215 5.33 -31.66 9.93
C VAL A 215 4.31 -30.57 9.57
N PHE A 216 3.09 -30.97 9.24
CA PHE A 216 2.00 -30.04 8.94
C PHE A 216 1.71 -29.11 10.13
N ASP A 217 1.50 -29.67 11.33
CA ASP A 217 1.17 -28.90 12.52
C ASP A 217 2.27 -27.88 12.88
N THR A 218 3.55 -28.27 12.73
CA THR A 218 4.69 -27.37 12.96
C THR A 218 4.68 -26.20 11.99
N ILE A 219 4.51 -26.44 10.69
CA ILE A 219 4.47 -25.38 9.67
C ILE A 219 3.29 -24.44 9.90
N VAL A 220 2.11 -25.00 10.24
CA VAL A 220 0.92 -24.18 10.52
C VAL A 220 1.12 -23.33 11.77
N ALA A 221 1.78 -23.84 12.81
CA ALA A 221 2.10 -23.07 14.02
C ALA A 221 3.07 -21.92 13.73
N ASP A 222 4.16 -22.20 12.99
CA ASP A 222 5.15 -21.17 12.59
C ASP A 222 4.51 -20.08 11.72
N TYR A 223 3.70 -20.49 10.73
CA TYR A 223 3.01 -19.54 9.88
C TYR A 223 1.99 -18.71 10.66
N ARG A 224 1.24 -19.32 11.58
CA ARG A 224 0.24 -18.63 12.40
C ARG A 224 0.87 -17.55 13.28
N ALA A 225 2.02 -17.83 13.88
CA ALA A 225 2.74 -16.84 14.68
C ALA A 225 3.10 -15.59 13.84
N PHE A 226 3.63 -15.80 12.63
CA PHE A 226 3.93 -14.72 11.70
C PHE A 226 2.68 -14.00 11.17
N ALA A 227 1.67 -14.77 10.71
CA ALA A 227 0.43 -14.25 10.14
C ALA A 227 -0.31 -13.35 11.14
N THR A 228 -0.39 -13.76 12.41
CA THR A 228 -0.98 -12.95 13.49
C THR A 228 -0.22 -11.63 13.69
N ALA A 229 1.10 -11.66 13.65
CA ALA A 229 1.94 -10.46 13.84
C ALA A 229 1.73 -9.42 12.72
N ILE A 230 1.40 -9.85 11.49
CA ILE A 230 1.09 -8.94 10.37
C ILE A 230 -0.40 -8.60 10.25
N GLY A 231 -1.28 -9.15 11.11
CA GLY A 231 -2.72 -8.87 11.09
C GLY A 231 -3.59 -9.84 10.28
N ILE A 232 -3.04 -10.95 9.75
CA ILE A 232 -3.82 -12.05 9.19
C ILE A 232 -4.28 -12.95 10.34
N THR A 233 -5.50 -12.71 10.81
CA THR A 233 -6.06 -13.43 11.97
C THR A 233 -6.76 -14.72 11.59
N ASP A 234 -7.26 -14.82 10.35
CA ASP A 234 -7.98 -15.97 9.84
C ASP A 234 -7.37 -16.48 8.53
N PHE A 235 -7.08 -17.77 8.50
CA PHE A 235 -6.67 -18.51 7.31
C PHE A 235 -6.99 -19.99 7.45
N THR A 236 -7.23 -20.65 6.32
CA THR A 236 -7.48 -22.10 6.29
C THR A 236 -6.21 -22.82 5.86
N ALA A 237 -5.71 -23.73 6.71
CA ALA A 237 -4.55 -24.55 6.38
C ALA A 237 -5.00 -25.89 5.79
N ILE A 238 -4.47 -26.25 4.62
CA ILE A 238 -4.81 -27.47 3.88
C ILE A 238 -3.52 -28.21 3.53
N PRO A 239 -3.31 -29.45 4.01
CA PRO A 239 -2.20 -30.30 3.58
C PRO A 239 -2.53 -30.87 2.20
N ILE A 240 -1.65 -30.65 1.21
CA ILE A 240 -1.88 -31.10 -0.16
C ILE A 240 -0.66 -31.82 -0.77
N SER A 241 -0.90 -32.60 -1.82
CA SER A 241 0.12 -32.97 -2.79
C SER A 241 -0.34 -32.51 -4.18
N GLY A 242 0.26 -31.43 -4.70
CA GLY A 242 -0.01 -30.93 -6.04
C GLY A 242 0.34 -31.91 -7.14
N PHE A 243 1.27 -32.82 -6.86
CA PHE A 243 1.71 -33.85 -7.78
C PHE A 243 0.74 -35.05 -7.81
N VAL A 244 0.41 -35.63 -6.65
CA VAL A 244 -0.47 -36.80 -6.54
C VAL A 244 -1.94 -36.40 -6.69
N GLY A 245 -2.34 -35.22 -6.22
CA GLY A 245 -3.71 -34.69 -6.24
C GLY A 245 -4.42 -34.81 -4.88
N ASP A 246 -3.67 -35.11 -3.82
CA ASP A 246 -4.24 -35.26 -2.49
C ASP A 246 -4.80 -33.95 -1.95
N ASN A 247 -6.03 -33.96 -1.45
CA ASN A 247 -6.77 -32.83 -0.89
C ASN A 247 -6.93 -31.63 -1.84
N ILE A 248 -6.87 -31.84 -3.15
CA ILE A 248 -7.09 -30.79 -4.14
C ILE A 248 -8.56 -30.75 -4.56
N ALA A 249 -9.03 -31.71 -5.35
CA ALA A 249 -10.42 -31.78 -5.79
C ALA A 249 -11.31 -32.50 -4.74
N SER A 250 -10.78 -33.49 -4.08
CA SER A 250 -11.44 -34.27 -3.03
C SER A 250 -10.49 -34.58 -1.88
N ARG A 251 -11.04 -34.97 -0.75
CA ARG A 251 -10.23 -35.43 0.41
C ARG A 251 -9.48 -36.70 0.06
N SER A 252 -8.26 -36.79 0.57
CA SER A 252 -7.38 -37.94 0.38
C SER A 252 -7.44 -38.91 1.55
N ASP A 253 -7.43 -40.19 1.24
CA ASP A 253 -7.31 -41.26 2.25
C ASP A 253 -5.88 -41.37 2.81
N ALA A 254 -4.87 -40.79 2.16
CA ALA A 254 -3.48 -40.78 2.64
C ALA A 254 -3.28 -39.92 3.88
N MET A 255 -4.20 -38.98 4.15
CA MET A 255 -4.18 -38.09 5.32
C MET A 255 -5.47 -38.21 6.16
N PRO A 256 -5.75 -39.37 6.79
CA PRO A 256 -6.98 -39.59 7.54
C PRO A 256 -7.11 -38.68 8.77
N TRP A 257 -6.01 -38.14 9.26
CA TRP A 257 -5.96 -37.18 10.36
C TRP A 257 -6.48 -35.77 9.98
N TYR A 258 -6.55 -35.44 8.69
CA TYR A 258 -7.07 -34.18 8.24
C TYR A 258 -8.59 -34.24 8.02
N ALA A 259 -9.33 -33.46 8.81
CA ALA A 259 -10.79 -33.44 8.78
C ALA A 259 -11.37 -32.20 8.02
N GLY A 260 -10.50 -31.32 7.53
CA GLY A 260 -10.90 -30.10 6.82
C GLY A 260 -11.37 -30.34 5.37
N PRO A 261 -11.75 -29.28 4.64
CA PRO A 261 -12.19 -29.37 3.25
C PRO A 261 -10.99 -29.62 2.31
N SER A 262 -11.26 -30.15 1.10
CA SER A 262 -10.29 -30.08 0.01
C SER A 262 -10.12 -28.62 -0.47
N LEU A 263 -9.09 -28.35 -1.27
CA LEU A 263 -8.81 -27.00 -1.76
C LEU A 263 -9.98 -26.45 -2.60
N ILE A 264 -10.50 -27.23 -3.54
CA ILE A 264 -11.64 -26.80 -4.38
C ILE A 264 -12.89 -26.60 -3.52
N GLU A 265 -13.21 -27.51 -2.60
CA GLU A 265 -14.35 -27.34 -1.69
C GLU A 265 -14.25 -26.05 -0.86
N HIS A 266 -13.05 -25.70 -0.41
CA HIS A 266 -12.84 -24.45 0.33
C HIS A 266 -13.04 -23.24 -0.57
N LEU A 267 -12.41 -23.21 -1.77
CA LEU A 267 -12.53 -22.11 -2.72
C LEU A 267 -13.99 -21.91 -3.22
N GLU A 268 -14.77 -22.96 -3.31
CA GLU A 268 -16.20 -22.88 -3.63
C GLU A 268 -17.04 -22.21 -2.54
N ARG A 269 -16.61 -22.30 -1.27
CA ARG A 269 -17.31 -21.76 -0.10
C ARG A 269 -16.94 -20.33 0.24
N ILE A 270 -15.84 -19.80 -0.31
CA ILE A 270 -15.43 -18.42 -0.08
C ILE A 270 -16.55 -17.48 -0.54
N ASP A 271 -17.01 -16.64 0.37
CA ASP A 271 -17.98 -15.60 0.02
C ASP A 271 -17.24 -14.39 -0.55
N VAL A 272 -17.52 -14.05 -1.81
CA VAL A 272 -16.99 -12.84 -2.42
C VAL A 272 -17.91 -11.69 -2.01
N GLU A 273 -17.41 -10.78 -1.20
CA GLU A 273 -18.17 -9.70 -0.54
C GLU A 273 -18.76 -8.67 -1.52
N THR A 274 -19.57 -9.11 -2.48
CA THR A 274 -20.34 -8.21 -3.34
C THR A 274 -21.32 -7.37 -2.54
N ASP A 275 -21.92 -7.94 -1.48
CA ASP A 275 -22.89 -7.26 -0.64
C ASP A 275 -22.25 -6.15 0.20
N VAL A 276 -21.03 -6.33 0.68
CA VAL A 276 -20.27 -5.31 1.44
C VAL A 276 -19.93 -4.12 0.55
N ALA A 277 -19.48 -4.36 -0.68
CA ALA A 277 -19.20 -3.30 -1.63
C ALA A 277 -20.48 -2.51 -1.99
N GLN A 278 -21.62 -3.18 -2.11
CA GLN A 278 -22.91 -2.56 -2.41
C GLN A 278 -23.50 -1.76 -1.23
N ALA A 279 -23.15 -2.12 0.01
CA ALA A 279 -23.60 -1.41 1.21
C ALA A 279 -22.83 -0.11 1.48
N ARG A 280 -21.70 0.11 0.81
CA ARG A 280 -20.88 1.32 0.94
C ARG A 280 -21.54 2.50 0.20
N PRO A 281 -21.12 3.75 0.47
CA PRO A 281 -21.51 4.90 -0.30
C PRO A 281 -21.18 4.74 -1.79
N PHE A 282 -22.04 5.25 -2.66
CA PHE A 282 -21.86 5.16 -4.11
C PHE A 282 -20.62 5.94 -4.57
N ARG A 283 -19.77 5.28 -5.40
CA ARG A 283 -18.59 5.83 -6.05
C ARG A 283 -18.48 5.31 -7.47
N MET A 284 -18.32 6.20 -8.43
CA MET A 284 -18.05 5.87 -9.83
C MET A 284 -16.99 6.81 -10.40
N PRO A 285 -15.73 6.35 -10.52
CA PRO A 285 -14.72 7.06 -11.29
C PRO A 285 -15.11 7.13 -12.77
N VAL A 286 -15.10 8.32 -13.34
CA VAL A 286 -15.46 8.53 -14.75
C VAL A 286 -14.32 8.08 -15.64
N GLN A 287 -14.60 7.08 -16.49
CA GLN A 287 -13.63 6.51 -17.42
C GLN A 287 -13.73 7.17 -18.79
N TRP A 288 -14.93 7.52 -19.22
CA TRP A 288 -15.18 8.12 -20.51
C TRP A 288 -16.43 8.98 -20.49
N VAL A 289 -16.39 10.10 -21.24
CA VAL A 289 -17.55 10.97 -21.47
C VAL A 289 -18.09 10.64 -22.86
N ASN A 290 -19.30 10.10 -22.89
CA ASN A 290 -19.98 9.70 -24.11
C ASN A 290 -20.92 10.83 -24.59
N ARG A 291 -20.70 11.31 -25.82
CA ARG A 291 -21.50 12.38 -26.43
C ARG A 291 -21.75 12.06 -27.91
N PRO A 292 -22.60 11.06 -28.23
CA PRO A 292 -22.86 10.66 -29.61
C PRO A 292 -23.60 11.71 -30.42
N ASP A 293 -24.41 12.56 -29.78
CA ASP A 293 -25.18 13.63 -30.35
C ASP A 293 -25.28 14.84 -29.42
N LEU A 294 -26.07 15.87 -29.80
CA LEU A 294 -26.21 17.10 -29.01
C LEU A 294 -27.12 16.95 -27.79
N ASP A 295 -28.01 15.96 -27.80
CA ASP A 295 -29.01 15.77 -26.77
C ASP A 295 -28.59 14.73 -25.72
N PHE A 296 -27.49 14.02 -25.95
CA PHE A 296 -26.97 13.00 -25.03
C PHE A 296 -25.60 13.36 -24.50
N ARG A 297 -25.47 13.45 -23.18
CA ARG A 297 -24.20 13.51 -22.46
C ARG A 297 -24.18 12.49 -21.34
N GLY A 298 -23.40 11.43 -21.54
CA GLY A 298 -23.28 10.33 -20.60
C GLY A 298 -21.87 10.21 -20.02
N PHE A 299 -21.79 9.81 -18.76
CA PHE A 299 -20.53 9.58 -18.03
C PHE A 299 -20.42 8.09 -17.76
N SER A 300 -19.51 7.44 -18.48
CA SER A 300 -19.32 5.99 -18.42
C SER A 300 -18.25 5.63 -17.41
N GLY A 301 -18.49 4.60 -16.60
CA GLY A 301 -17.56 4.10 -15.62
C GLY A 301 -18.00 2.79 -14.97
N LEU A 302 -17.07 2.17 -14.25
CA LEU A 302 -17.36 1.07 -13.35
C LEU A 302 -17.79 1.64 -12.00
N ILE A 303 -18.88 1.15 -11.45
CA ILE A 303 -19.30 1.48 -10.08
C ILE A 303 -18.34 0.76 -9.13
N ALA A 304 -17.49 1.52 -8.44
CA ALA A 304 -16.49 1.02 -7.51
C ALA A 304 -17.12 0.58 -6.18
N SER A 305 -18.15 1.30 -5.72
CA SER A 305 -18.89 0.96 -4.51
C SER A 305 -20.30 1.53 -4.52
N GLY A 306 -21.16 0.96 -3.67
CA GLY A 306 -22.52 1.42 -3.43
C GLY A 306 -23.50 1.01 -4.50
N ARG A 307 -24.61 1.74 -4.51
CA ARG A 307 -25.72 1.61 -5.46
C ARG A 307 -26.23 2.98 -5.85
N VAL A 308 -26.86 3.09 -6.99
CA VAL A 308 -27.38 4.34 -7.52
C VAL A 308 -28.67 4.10 -8.29
N LYS A 309 -29.63 5.04 -8.18
CA LYS A 309 -30.93 5.05 -8.87
C LYS A 309 -31.13 6.38 -9.58
N PRO A 310 -31.98 6.42 -10.63
CA PRO A 310 -32.48 7.67 -11.15
C PRO A 310 -33.15 8.50 -10.05
N GLY A 311 -32.82 9.80 -9.99
CA GLY A 311 -33.29 10.72 -8.95
C GLY A 311 -32.33 10.89 -7.76
N ASP A 312 -31.36 10.02 -7.58
CA ASP A 312 -30.39 10.15 -6.49
C ASP A 312 -29.55 11.41 -6.64
N ALA A 313 -29.32 12.12 -5.52
CA ALA A 313 -28.44 13.27 -5.47
C ALA A 313 -26.98 12.81 -5.46
N VAL A 314 -26.18 13.36 -6.38
CA VAL A 314 -24.76 13.04 -6.52
C VAL A 314 -23.90 14.29 -6.51
N ARG A 315 -22.68 14.14 -6.09
CA ARG A 315 -21.64 15.17 -6.11
C ARG A 315 -20.54 14.78 -7.10
N ILE A 316 -20.17 15.71 -7.94
CA ILE A 316 -19.06 15.59 -8.89
C ILE A 316 -17.81 16.14 -8.25
N LEU A 317 -16.75 15.37 -8.17
CA LEU A 317 -15.49 15.76 -7.54
C LEU A 317 -14.35 15.75 -8.58
N PRO A 318 -13.38 16.68 -8.48
CA PRO A 318 -13.11 17.58 -7.36
C PRO A 318 -13.98 18.87 -7.33
N SER A 319 -14.77 19.18 -8.36
CA SER A 319 -15.50 20.46 -8.48
C SER A 319 -16.49 20.71 -7.32
N GLY A 320 -16.97 19.66 -6.65
CA GLY A 320 -17.94 19.74 -5.55
C GLY A 320 -19.38 20.04 -5.97
N ARG A 321 -19.67 20.14 -7.28
CA ARG A 321 -21.02 20.44 -7.79
C ARG A 321 -21.98 19.29 -7.52
N ILE A 322 -23.22 19.61 -7.19
CA ILE A 322 -24.29 18.64 -6.92
C ILE A 322 -25.23 18.62 -8.12
N SER A 323 -25.67 17.44 -8.51
CA SER A 323 -26.69 17.18 -9.51
C SER A 323 -27.47 15.93 -9.12
N HIS A 324 -28.39 15.47 -9.99
CA HIS A 324 -29.19 14.26 -9.81
C HIS A 324 -28.95 13.31 -10.99
N ILE A 325 -29.03 12.02 -10.72
CA ILE A 325 -29.00 11.01 -11.78
C ILE A 325 -30.31 11.08 -12.57
N ALA A 326 -30.22 11.34 -13.87
CA ALA A 326 -31.36 11.33 -14.73
C ALA A 326 -31.66 9.92 -15.25
N ARG A 327 -30.63 9.20 -15.78
CA ARG A 327 -30.79 7.85 -16.33
C ARG A 327 -29.54 7.02 -16.06
N ILE A 328 -29.73 5.71 -16.01
CA ILE A 328 -28.66 4.71 -15.96
C ILE A 328 -28.73 3.89 -17.24
N VAL A 329 -27.84 4.14 -18.17
CA VAL A 329 -27.89 3.60 -19.53
C VAL A 329 -26.92 2.45 -19.68
N THR A 330 -27.38 1.34 -20.26
CA THR A 330 -26.57 0.20 -20.66
C THR A 330 -26.83 -0.17 -22.11
N MET A 331 -26.10 -1.16 -22.64
CA MET A 331 -26.31 -1.65 -24.00
C MET A 331 -27.71 -2.29 -24.19
N ASP A 332 -28.24 -2.87 -23.11
CA ASP A 332 -29.52 -3.56 -23.11
C ASP A 332 -30.70 -2.65 -22.71
N GLY A 333 -30.47 -1.35 -22.53
CA GLY A 333 -31.45 -0.34 -22.13
C GLY A 333 -31.17 0.31 -20.78
N ASP A 334 -32.14 1.07 -20.29
CA ASP A 334 -32.02 1.79 -19.02
C ASP A 334 -32.31 0.87 -17.83
N LEU A 335 -31.51 1.03 -16.78
CA LEU A 335 -31.67 0.31 -15.53
C LEU A 335 -32.40 1.15 -14.48
N PRO A 336 -33.28 0.53 -13.66
CA PRO A 336 -33.90 1.19 -12.51
C PRO A 336 -32.94 1.38 -11.32
N GLU A 337 -31.88 0.60 -11.27
CA GLU A 337 -30.81 0.64 -10.24
C GLU A 337 -29.55 0.02 -10.81
N ALA A 338 -28.40 0.55 -10.43
CA ALA A 338 -27.10 -0.08 -10.68
C ALA A 338 -26.30 -0.17 -9.38
N VAL A 339 -25.46 -1.21 -9.29
CA VAL A 339 -24.70 -1.57 -8.07
C VAL A 339 -23.22 -1.74 -8.36
N ALA A 340 -22.42 -1.77 -7.30
CA ALA A 340 -20.97 -2.01 -7.36
C ALA A 340 -20.63 -3.20 -8.26
N GLY A 341 -19.57 -3.05 -9.08
CA GLY A 341 -19.13 -4.03 -10.07
C GLY A 341 -19.79 -3.93 -11.44
N GLN A 342 -20.82 -3.11 -11.62
CA GLN A 342 -21.46 -2.88 -12.93
C GLN A 342 -20.83 -1.70 -13.67
N SER A 343 -20.60 -1.90 -14.96
CA SER A 343 -20.17 -0.83 -15.89
C SER A 343 -21.42 -0.20 -16.52
N VAL A 344 -21.62 1.09 -16.28
CA VAL A 344 -22.80 1.83 -16.72
C VAL A 344 -22.44 3.19 -17.29
N THR A 345 -23.39 3.81 -17.97
CA THR A 345 -23.33 5.22 -18.38
C THR A 345 -24.40 5.99 -17.63
N LEU A 346 -24.00 6.96 -16.82
CA LEU A 346 -24.90 7.83 -16.09
C LEU A 346 -25.14 9.11 -16.88
N THR A 347 -26.40 9.57 -16.94
CA THR A 347 -26.72 10.93 -17.37
C THR A 347 -27.16 11.74 -16.17
N LEU A 348 -26.85 13.04 -16.14
CA LEU A 348 -27.20 13.96 -15.07
C LEU A 348 -28.37 14.86 -15.49
N ALA A 349 -29.14 15.31 -14.50
CA ALA A 349 -30.26 16.21 -14.71
C ALA A 349 -29.85 17.61 -15.15
N ASP A 350 -28.67 18.05 -14.70
CA ASP A 350 -28.11 19.36 -14.98
C ASP A 350 -26.89 19.25 -15.91
N GLU A 351 -26.63 20.32 -16.67
CA GLU A 351 -25.36 20.45 -17.40
C GLU A 351 -24.23 20.80 -16.42
N VAL A 352 -23.48 19.77 -16.00
CA VAL A 352 -22.36 19.90 -15.09
C VAL A 352 -21.07 19.51 -15.81
N ASP A 353 -20.00 20.26 -15.59
CA ASP A 353 -18.68 19.87 -16.06
C ASP A 353 -18.19 18.66 -15.27
N CYS A 354 -18.04 17.56 -16.00
CA CYS A 354 -17.50 16.32 -15.50
C CYS A 354 -16.67 15.67 -16.62
N SER A 355 -15.50 15.21 -16.32
CA SER A 355 -14.52 14.72 -17.27
C SER A 355 -13.95 13.38 -16.82
N ARG A 356 -13.21 12.70 -17.71
CA ARG A 356 -12.41 11.54 -17.34
C ARG A 356 -11.44 11.91 -16.21
N GLY A 357 -11.45 11.13 -15.14
CA GLY A 357 -10.67 11.39 -13.92
C GLY A 357 -11.49 11.94 -12.77
N ASP A 358 -12.65 12.55 -13.04
CA ASP A 358 -13.56 12.97 -12.00
C ASP A 358 -14.27 11.77 -11.37
N VAL A 359 -14.85 11.97 -10.21
CA VAL A 359 -15.60 10.94 -9.48
C VAL A 359 -17.02 11.43 -9.23
N ILE A 360 -18.01 10.63 -9.64
CA ILE A 360 -19.41 10.84 -9.27
C ILE A 360 -19.67 10.02 -8.00
N ALA A 361 -20.13 10.68 -6.95
CA ALA A 361 -20.28 10.09 -5.62
C ALA A 361 -21.60 10.52 -4.96
N THR A 362 -22.03 9.79 -3.93
CA THR A 362 -23.16 10.21 -3.07
C THR A 362 -22.94 11.63 -2.56
N ALA A 363 -23.95 12.49 -2.62
CA ALA A 363 -23.85 13.90 -2.29
C ALA A 363 -23.48 14.15 -0.82
N ASP A 364 -24.08 13.40 0.10
CA ASP A 364 -23.98 13.60 1.55
C ASP A 364 -22.71 12.97 2.17
N ASN A 365 -22.09 12.01 1.49
CA ASN A 365 -20.87 11.36 1.93
C ASN A 365 -19.88 11.23 0.77
N PRO A 366 -19.27 12.34 0.31
CA PRO A 366 -18.30 12.31 -0.78
C PRO A 366 -16.94 11.78 -0.32
N PRO A 367 -16.11 11.22 -1.24
CA PRO A 367 -14.71 10.95 -0.97
C PRO A 367 -13.92 12.23 -0.69
N GLN A 368 -12.72 12.09 -0.15
CA GLN A 368 -11.84 13.21 0.18
C GLN A 368 -11.15 13.76 -1.08
N VAL A 369 -10.72 15.02 -0.99
CA VAL A 369 -9.95 15.71 -2.04
C VAL A 369 -8.70 16.31 -1.41
N ALA A 370 -7.52 15.99 -1.93
CA ALA A 370 -6.26 16.50 -1.42
C ALA A 370 -5.13 16.37 -2.44
N ASP A 371 -4.00 17.06 -2.17
CA ASP A 371 -2.77 17.06 -2.97
C ASP A 371 -1.56 16.51 -2.23
N GLN A 372 -1.72 16.11 -0.95
CA GLN A 372 -0.64 15.60 -0.10
C GLN A 372 -1.14 14.44 0.75
N PHE A 373 -0.38 13.36 0.72
CA PHE A 373 -0.80 12.09 1.30
C PHE A 373 0.32 11.40 2.06
N GLN A 374 -0.03 10.63 3.07
CA GLN A 374 0.80 9.54 3.54
C GLN A 374 0.40 8.26 2.81
N ALA A 375 1.39 7.49 2.38
CA ALA A 375 1.15 6.22 1.68
C ALA A 375 2.17 5.15 2.08
N THR A 376 1.75 3.89 2.05
CA THR A 376 2.67 2.76 1.93
C THR A 376 3.04 2.58 0.46
N ILE A 377 4.32 2.42 0.18
CA ILE A 377 4.87 2.26 -1.16
C ILE A 377 5.63 0.94 -1.23
N VAL A 378 5.31 0.12 -2.22
CA VAL A 378 6.08 -1.06 -2.61
C VAL A 378 6.92 -0.67 -3.81
N TRP A 379 8.25 -0.59 -3.65
CA TRP A 379 9.14 -0.19 -4.72
C TRP A 379 9.50 -1.36 -5.62
N MET A 380 9.36 -1.21 -6.93
CA MET A 380 9.42 -2.30 -7.90
C MET A 380 10.51 -2.13 -8.98
N ALA A 381 11.25 -1.03 -8.95
CA ALA A 381 12.31 -0.75 -9.92
C ALA A 381 13.67 -1.15 -9.36
N GLU A 382 14.59 -1.58 -10.25
CA GLU A 382 15.98 -1.87 -9.88
C GLU A 382 16.72 -0.62 -9.40
N THR A 383 16.43 0.53 -10.04
CA THR A 383 16.93 1.82 -9.57
C THR A 383 16.20 2.23 -8.31
N PRO A 384 16.90 2.58 -7.22
CA PRO A 384 16.27 3.03 -5.99
C PRO A 384 15.38 4.27 -6.18
N LEU A 385 14.41 4.44 -5.30
CA LEU A 385 13.61 5.66 -5.21
C LEU A 385 14.52 6.88 -5.07
N LEU A 386 14.28 7.90 -5.88
CA LEU A 386 14.92 9.21 -5.75
C LEU A 386 13.93 10.19 -5.13
N PRO A 387 14.07 10.53 -3.84
CA PRO A 387 13.19 11.50 -3.19
C PRO A 387 13.17 12.86 -3.92
N GLY A 388 11.98 13.43 -4.03
CA GLY A 388 11.78 14.70 -4.74
C GLY A 388 11.76 14.60 -6.27
N ARG A 389 12.10 13.43 -6.86
CA ARG A 389 11.95 13.21 -8.31
C ARG A 389 10.47 13.13 -8.67
N SER A 390 10.12 13.72 -9.83
CA SER A 390 8.76 13.69 -10.36
C SER A 390 8.46 12.39 -11.11
N TYR A 391 7.34 11.75 -10.75
CA TYR A 391 6.76 10.57 -11.38
C TYR A 391 5.36 10.90 -11.90
N TRP A 392 4.82 10.08 -12.80
CA TRP A 392 3.38 10.04 -13.01
C TRP A 392 2.76 9.16 -11.92
N LEU A 393 1.77 9.69 -11.20
CA LEU A 393 0.91 8.93 -10.32
C LEU A 393 -0.40 8.64 -11.02
N LYS A 394 -0.80 7.38 -11.09
CA LYS A 394 -2.09 6.96 -11.63
C LYS A 394 -2.93 6.33 -10.52
N LEU A 395 -4.05 6.96 -10.20
CA LEU A 395 -5.06 6.53 -9.23
C LEU A 395 -6.38 6.34 -9.98
N GLY A 396 -6.80 5.10 -10.19
CA GLY A 396 -7.98 4.81 -10.99
C GLY A 396 -7.88 5.43 -12.39
N THR A 397 -8.77 6.38 -12.69
CA THR A 397 -8.80 7.11 -13.97
C THR A 397 -8.01 8.43 -13.96
N GLN A 398 -7.56 8.87 -12.78
CA GLN A 398 -6.77 10.09 -12.60
C GLN A 398 -5.30 9.83 -12.90
N THR A 399 -4.65 10.77 -13.57
CA THR A 399 -3.20 10.76 -13.79
C THR A 399 -2.65 12.16 -13.51
N VAL A 400 -1.71 12.25 -12.58
CA VAL A 400 -1.13 13.51 -12.10
C VAL A 400 0.38 13.39 -11.98
N SER A 401 1.08 14.51 -11.93
CA SER A 401 2.49 14.54 -11.56
C SER A 401 2.62 14.46 -10.05
N ALA A 402 3.49 13.57 -9.56
CA ALA A 402 3.71 13.38 -8.13
C ALA A 402 5.18 13.32 -7.77
N THR A 403 5.51 13.75 -6.57
CA THR A 403 6.83 13.59 -5.96
C THR A 403 6.69 12.78 -4.68
N VAL A 404 7.62 11.86 -4.45
CA VAL A 404 7.72 11.10 -3.21
C VAL A 404 8.83 11.70 -2.38
N GLN A 405 8.53 12.01 -1.12
CA GLN A 405 9.52 12.53 -0.17
C GLN A 405 10.40 11.40 0.37
N GLU A 406 11.41 11.74 1.17
CA GLU A 406 12.21 10.72 1.86
C GLU A 406 11.28 9.79 2.65
N PRO A 407 11.48 8.45 2.54
CA PRO A 407 10.68 7.50 3.30
C PRO A 407 10.82 7.76 4.80
N ARG A 408 9.72 7.73 5.53
CA ARG A 408 9.73 7.81 6.99
C ARG A 408 10.43 6.60 7.59
N HIS A 409 10.14 5.43 7.04
CA HIS A 409 10.78 4.16 7.35
C HIS A 409 10.53 3.14 6.22
N ALA A 410 11.35 2.12 6.15
CA ALA A 410 11.06 0.88 5.44
C ALA A 410 10.67 -0.21 6.44
N ILE A 411 9.98 -1.23 5.98
CA ILE A 411 9.51 -2.36 6.81
C ILE A 411 10.34 -3.60 6.43
N ASP A 412 11.05 -4.18 7.39
CA ASP A 412 11.68 -5.49 7.22
C ASP A 412 10.60 -6.58 7.32
N VAL A 413 10.34 -7.25 6.21
CA VAL A 413 9.30 -8.29 6.12
C VAL A 413 9.56 -9.53 6.98
N ASN A 414 10.79 -9.74 7.47
CA ASN A 414 11.14 -10.88 8.32
C ASN A 414 10.94 -10.58 9.80
N THR A 415 11.33 -9.37 10.23
CA THR A 415 11.29 -8.95 11.63
C THR A 415 10.13 -8.03 11.95
N LEU A 416 9.48 -7.48 10.93
CA LEU A 416 8.45 -6.44 10.99
C LEU A 416 8.95 -5.14 11.64
N ALA A 417 10.26 -4.96 11.74
CA ALA A 417 10.87 -3.76 12.27
C ALA A 417 10.80 -2.62 11.27
N GLU A 418 10.55 -1.42 11.76
CA GLU A 418 10.68 -0.18 11.02
C GLU A 418 12.16 0.20 10.93
N LEU A 419 12.66 0.34 9.71
CA LEU A 419 14.05 0.68 9.41
C LEU A 419 14.13 2.12 8.93
N SER A 420 14.99 2.92 9.52
CA SER A 420 15.27 4.27 9.03
C SER A 420 16.07 4.17 7.72
N VAL A 421 15.49 4.68 6.64
CA VAL A 421 16.10 4.64 5.30
C VAL A 421 15.90 6.00 4.60
N ARG A 422 16.81 6.35 3.69
CA ARG A 422 16.68 7.56 2.86
C ARG A 422 16.04 7.30 1.50
N THR A 423 15.99 6.06 1.11
CA THR A 423 15.46 5.63 -0.18
C THR A 423 14.88 4.22 -0.06
N LEU A 424 14.13 3.78 -1.06
CA LEU A 424 13.63 2.41 -1.17
C LEU A 424 14.35 1.71 -2.33
N ALA A 425 14.94 0.56 -2.06
CA ALA A 425 15.51 -0.33 -3.05
C ALA A 425 14.44 -1.28 -3.62
N LEU A 426 14.80 -2.07 -4.63
CA LEU A 426 13.92 -3.09 -5.22
C LEU A 426 13.30 -3.98 -4.14
N ASN A 427 11.98 -4.12 -4.16
CA ASN A 427 11.16 -4.89 -3.22
C ASN A 427 11.07 -4.35 -1.79
N ASP A 428 11.63 -3.17 -1.53
CA ASP A 428 11.39 -2.53 -0.26
C ASP A 428 9.94 -2.06 -0.15
N ILE A 429 9.43 -2.15 1.06
CA ILE A 429 8.12 -1.65 1.44
C ILE A 429 8.37 -0.54 2.46
N GLY A 430 7.90 0.67 2.18
CA GLY A 430 8.13 1.80 3.06
C GLY A 430 6.94 2.74 3.13
N VAL A 431 6.91 3.56 4.17
CA VAL A 431 5.93 4.64 4.34
C VAL A 431 6.57 5.95 3.97
N ALA A 432 5.93 6.70 3.06
CA ALA A 432 6.42 7.98 2.60
C ALA A 432 5.28 8.98 2.39
N GLU A 433 5.66 10.25 2.28
CA GLU A 433 4.74 11.32 1.87
C GLU A 433 4.77 11.47 0.35
N VAL A 434 3.59 11.63 -0.23
CA VAL A 434 3.39 11.80 -1.68
C VAL A 434 2.70 13.13 -1.91
N TYR A 435 3.31 13.99 -2.74
CA TYR A 435 2.76 15.28 -3.11
C TYR A 435 2.42 15.29 -4.60
N THR A 436 1.26 15.83 -4.96
CA THR A 436 0.78 15.88 -6.32
C THR A 436 0.66 17.32 -6.81
N ASP A 437 0.74 17.53 -8.13
CA ASP A 437 0.64 18.85 -8.77
C ASP A 437 -0.78 19.43 -8.79
N ARG A 438 -1.77 18.63 -8.42
CA ARG A 438 -3.18 19.01 -8.31
C ARG A 438 -3.92 18.06 -7.38
N ASP A 439 -5.08 18.48 -6.94
CA ASP A 439 -5.98 17.71 -6.10
C ASP A 439 -6.37 16.38 -6.73
N LEU A 440 -6.34 15.31 -5.94
CA LEU A 440 -6.85 13.99 -6.24
C LEU A 440 -8.10 13.72 -5.41
N VAL A 441 -9.08 13.09 -6.04
CA VAL A 441 -10.22 12.49 -5.35
C VAL A 441 -9.80 11.11 -4.87
N PHE A 442 -9.84 10.86 -3.57
CA PHE A 442 -9.33 9.63 -2.99
C PHE A 442 -10.13 9.16 -1.77
N GLU A 443 -9.97 7.90 -1.43
CA GLU A 443 -10.34 7.32 -0.14
C GLU A 443 -9.11 6.60 0.45
N PRO A 444 -9.01 6.46 1.79
CA PRO A 444 -8.01 5.56 2.37
C PRO A 444 -8.11 4.17 1.73
N PHE A 445 -6.97 3.55 1.40
CA PHE A 445 -6.95 2.21 0.78
C PHE A 445 -7.71 1.18 1.62
N THR A 446 -7.74 1.40 2.93
CA THR A 446 -8.52 0.59 3.87
C THR A 446 -10.03 0.70 3.68
N GLU A 447 -10.52 1.78 3.08
CA GLU A 447 -11.92 1.99 2.77
C GLU A 447 -12.26 1.58 1.34
N GLY A 448 -11.36 1.81 0.38
CA GLY A 448 -11.60 1.46 -1.02
C GLY A 448 -10.31 1.37 -1.84
N ALA A 449 -10.06 0.20 -2.43
CA ALA A 449 -8.88 0.00 -3.26
C ALA A 449 -8.91 0.84 -4.54
N ASP A 450 -10.09 1.04 -5.15
CA ASP A 450 -10.26 1.76 -6.42
C ASP A 450 -9.90 3.24 -6.35
N LEU A 451 -10.13 3.88 -5.19
CA LEU A 451 -9.80 5.29 -4.93
C LEU A 451 -8.66 5.46 -3.92
N GLY A 452 -8.07 4.37 -3.43
CA GLY A 452 -6.98 4.40 -2.45
C GLY A 452 -5.67 3.79 -2.95
N GLY A 453 -5.72 2.96 -4.00
CA GLY A 453 -4.57 2.31 -4.62
C GLY A 453 -4.04 3.07 -5.82
N PHE A 454 -2.73 3.29 -5.91
CA PHE A 454 -2.10 3.97 -7.03
C PHE A 454 -0.83 3.27 -7.51
N ILE A 455 -0.39 3.62 -8.72
CA ILE A 455 0.92 3.25 -9.23
C ILE A 455 1.74 4.49 -9.54
N LEU A 456 3.07 4.37 -9.38
CA LEU A 456 4.02 5.36 -9.84
C LEU A 456 4.67 4.87 -11.14
N ILE A 457 4.77 5.77 -12.10
CA ILE A 457 5.31 5.51 -13.42
C ILE A 457 6.47 6.48 -13.66
N ASP A 458 7.61 5.95 -14.03
CA ASP A 458 8.78 6.75 -14.40
C ASP A 458 8.51 7.53 -15.69
N ARG A 459 8.74 8.83 -15.66
CA ARG A 459 8.41 9.74 -16.76
C ARG A 459 9.29 9.58 -18.01
N ALA A 460 10.48 9.04 -17.84
CA ALA A 460 11.41 8.85 -18.95
C ALA A 460 11.23 7.51 -19.65
N THR A 461 10.99 6.45 -18.87
CA THR A 461 10.91 5.07 -19.38
C THR A 461 9.47 4.59 -19.58
N ASN A 462 8.48 5.27 -19.00
CA ASN A 462 7.09 4.83 -18.88
C ASN A 462 6.91 3.48 -18.14
N ALA A 463 7.93 3.03 -17.42
CA ALA A 463 7.86 1.82 -16.61
C ALA A 463 7.14 2.09 -15.29
N THR A 464 6.30 1.16 -14.84
CA THR A 464 5.76 1.17 -13.48
C THR A 464 6.88 0.87 -12.50
N VAL A 465 7.16 1.80 -11.58
CA VAL A 465 8.26 1.73 -10.61
C VAL A 465 7.79 1.45 -9.19
N ALA A 466 6.53 1.69 -8.88
CA ALA A 466 5.97 1.38 -7.57
C ALA A 466 4.46 1.18 -7.62
N ALA A 467 3.94 0.42 -6.65
CA ALA A 467 2.54 0.46 -6.23
C ALA A 467 2.44 1.13 -4.86
N GLY A 468 1.34 1.84 -4.62
CA GLY A 468 1.13 2.54 -3.37
C GLY A 468 -0.31 2.47 -2.86
N MET A 469 -0.46 2.55 -1.55
CA MET A 469 -1.71 2.54 -0.82
C MET A 469 -1.82 3.83 0.00
N LEU A 470 -2.81 4.67 -0.31
CA LEU A 470 -3.07 5.92 0.41
C LEU A 470 -3.64 5.63 1.80
N HIS A 471 -3.10 6.30 2.82
CA HIS A 471 -3.60 6.18 4.19
C HIS A 471 -4.56 7.34 4.51
N PHE A 472 -4.08 8.56 4.40
CA PHE A 472 -4.83 9.78 4.69
C PHE A 472 -4.17 11.00 4.03
N ALA A 473 -4.94 12.08 3.92
CA ALA A 473 -4.42 13.37 3.49
C ALA A 473 -3.63 14.05 4.61
N LEU A 474 -2.47 14.61 4.28
CA LEU A 474 -1.64 15.33 5.26
C LEU A 474 -2.22 16.71 5.59
N ARG A 475 -2.90 17.34 4.63
CA ARG A 475 -3.62 18.60 4.85
C ARG A 475 -5.11 18.33 5.00
N ARG A 476 -5.57 18.25 6.24
CA ARG A 476 -7.00 18.11 6.57
C ARG A 476 -7.80 19.40 6.43
N ALA A 477 -7.16 20.53 6.14
CA ALA A 477 -7.81 21.83 6.23
C ALA A 477 -7.46 22.73 5.05
N GLN A 478 -8.01 22.44 3.87
CA GLN A 478 -8.05 23.41 2.77
C GLN A 478 -8.96 24.62 3.08
N ASN A 479 -9.81 24.51 4.12
CA ASN A 479 -10.69 25.58 4.58
C ASN A 479 -10.12 26.39 5.76
N VAL A 480 -8.84 26.24 6.12
CA VAL A 480 -8.19 27.08 7.12
C VAL A 480 -7.68 28.33 6.44
N HIS A 481 -8.45 29.40 6.53
CA HIS A 481 -8.00 30.74 6.20
C HIS A 481 -7.26 31.33 7.40
N TRP A 482 -6.09 31.95 7.14
CA TRP A 482 -5.41 32.70 8.16
C TRP A 482 -6.31 33.85 8.62
N GLN A 483 -6.74 33.78 9.89
CA GLN A 483 -7.51 34.88 10.48
C GLN A 483 -6.53 35.89 11.03
N ALA A 484 -6.59 37.10 10.52
CA ALA A 484 -5.87 38.22 11.11
C ALA A 484 -6.42 38.48 12.51
N VAL A 485 -5.55 38.44 13.51
CA VAL A 485 -5.91 38.79 14.88
C VAL A 485 -5.45 40.24 15.17
N ASP A 486 -6.31 41.01 15.81
CA ASP A 486 -6.05 42.44 16.13
C ASP A 486 -4.94 42.62 17.14
N ILE A 487 -4.80 41.65 18.09
CA ILE A 487 -3.75 41.67 19.09
C ILE A 487 -2.51 40.97 18.58
N THR A 488 -1.52 41.74 18.20
CA THR A 488 -0.26 41.23 17.62
C THR A 488 0.74 40.79 18.70
N ARG A 489 1.81 40.07 18.28
CA ARG A 489 2.97 39.75 19.12
C ARG A 489 3.53 41.02 19.81
N ALA A 490 3.64 42.12 19.09
CA ALA A 490 4.13 43.38 19.64
C ALA A 490 3.22 43.90 20.72
N ALA A 491 1.89 43.80 20.59
CA ALA A 491 0.94 44.19 21.60
C ALA A 491 1.05 43.31 22.88
N HIS A 492 1.19 42.00 22.69
CA HIS A 492 1.43 41.07 23.83
C HIS A 492 2.76 41.32 24.52
N ALA A 493 3.80 41.64 23.78
CA ALA A 493 5.12 41.99 24.28
C ALA A 493 5.07 43.28 25.12
N ALA A 494 4.43 44.32 24.57
CA ALA A 494 4.27 45.60 25.26
C ALA A 494 3.48 45.45 26.58
N GLN A 495 2.38 44.68 26.56
CA GLN A 495 1.58 44.42 27.76
C GLN A 495 2.41 43.72 28.87
N LYS A 496 3.33 42.85 28.51
CA LYS A 496 4.18 42.10 29.44
C LYS A 496 5.50 42.83 29.76
N GLY A 497 5.78 43.96 29.12
CA GLY A 497 7.00 44.72 29.34
C GLY A 497 8.29 43.92 29.06
N GLN A 498 8.27 43.09 28.03
CA GLN A 498 9.41 42.22 27.69
C GLN A 498 9.49 41.98 26.21
N THR A 499 10.69 41.59 25.73
CA THR A 499 10.91 41.12 24.37
C THR A 499 10.76 39.61 24.35
N PRO A 500 9.80 39.06 23.58
CA PRO A 500 9.65 37.62 23.45
C PRO A 500 10.90 36.99 22.84
N ARG A 501 11.30 35.80 23.32
CA ARG A 501 12.45 35.04 22.79
C ARG A 501 12.15 33.56 22.87
N LEU A 502 12.73 32.80 21.96
CA LEU A 502 12.77 31.33 22.01
C LEU A 502 14.21 30.89 22.31
N LEU A 503 14.45 30.40 23.52
CA LEU A 503 15.75 29.90 23.98
C LEU A 503 15.81 28.39 23.70
N TRP A 504 16.51 28.01 22.65
CA TRP A 504 16.59 26.63 22.18
C TRP A 504 17.84 25.94 22.71
N PHE A 505 17.68 25.14 23.79
CA PHE A 505 18.79 24.36 24.35
C PHE A 505 18.94 23.05 23.60
N THR A 506 20.14 22.83 23.03
CA THR A 506 20.53 21.58 22.36
C THR A 506 21.80 21.00 22.99
N GLY A 507 22.00 19.68 22.85
CA GLY A 507 23.15 18.94 23.39
C GLY A 507 22.80 17.50 23.73
N LEU A 508 23.79 16.68 24.07
CA LEU A 508 23.63 15.26 24.39
C LEU A 508 22.72 15.02 25.61
N SER A 509 22.17 13.82 25.73
CA SER A 509 21.51 13.39 26.98
C SER A 509 22.50 13.53 28.15
N GLY A 510 22.06 13.96 29.31
CA GLY A 510 22.96 14.15 30.46
C GLY A 510 23.88 15.38 30.39
N SER A 511 23.80 16.22 29.33
CA SER A 511 24.65 17.42 29.21
C SER A 511 24.31 18.55 30.20
N GLY A 512 23.14 18.51 30.86
CA GLY A 512 22.72 19.54 31.81
C GLY A 512 21.70 20.54 31.25
N LYS A 513 21.15 20.35 30.05
CA LYS A 513 20.17 21.26 29.44
C LYS A 513 19.00 21.64 30.35
N SER A 514 18.27 20.66 30.86
CA SER A 514 17.10 20.89 31.71
C SER A 514 17.47 21.60 33.03
N THR A 515 18.65 21.30 33.57
CA THR A 515 19.15 21.96 34.77
C THR A 515 19.42 23.45 34.54
N ILE A 516 20.16 23.74 33.45
CA ILE A 516 20.50 25.14 33.10
C ILE A 516 19.23 25.91 32.70
N ALA A 517 18.36 25.31 31.85
CA ALA A 517 17.11 25.91 31.42
C ALA A 517 16.19 26.26 32.64
N ASN A 518 16.07 25.36 33.61
CA ASN A 518 15.29 25.60 34.82
C ASN A 518 15.90 26.72 35.70
N LEU A 519 17.23 26.82 35.76
CA LEU A 519 17.90 27.92 36.47
C LEU A 519 17.67 29.27 35.76
N VAL A 520 17.74 29.30 34.43
CA VAL A 520 17.39 30.47 33.61
C VAL A 520 15.95 30.89 33.87
N GLU A 521 15.01 29.97 33.83
CA GLU A 521 13.59 30.26 34.09
C GLU A 521 13.38 30.84 35.50
N LYS A 522 14.00 30.26 36.53
CA LYS A 522 13.92 30.78 37.90
C LYS A 522 14.45 32.22 37.99
N LYS A 523 15.56 32.54 37.33
CA LYS A 523 16.12 33.91 37.30
C LYS A 523 15.20 34.86 36.54
N LEU A 524 14.65 34.48 35.39
CA LEU A 524 13.67 35.27 34.63
C LEU A 524 12.41 35.54 35.48
N TYR A 525 11.90 34.52 36.18
CA TYR A 525 10.76 34.66 37.08
C TYR A 525 11.06 35.65 38.21
N ALA A 526 12.24 35.55 38.84
CA ALA A 526 12.66 36.49 39.88
C ALA A 526 12.78 37.95 39.37
N LEU A 527 13.06 38.13 38.06
CA LEU A 527 13.08 39.43 37.41
C LEU A 527 11.70 39.90 36.92
N GLY A 528 10.64 39.19 37.29
CA GLY A 528 9.26 39.52 36.90
C GLY A 528 8.97 39.27 35.42
N ARG A 529 9.73 38.40 34.74
CA ARG A 529 9.54 38.05 33.32
C ARG A 529 8.59 36.86 33.20
N HIS A 530 7.75 36.91 32.19
CA HIS A 530 6.82 35.84 31.84
C HIS A 530 7.52 34.82 30.96
N SER A 531 7.88 33.68 31.52
CA SER A 531 8.59 32.60 30.84
C SER A 531 7.86 31.29 30.96
N PHE A 532 8.18 30.32 30.11
CA PHE A 532 7.69 28.96 30.17
C PHE A 532 8.73 27.98 29.63
N LEU A 533 8.98 26.89 30.39
CA LEU A 533 9.92 25.84 30.02
C LEU A 533 9.20 24.64 29.42
N LEU A 534 9.50 24.35 28.17
CA LEU A 534 9.14 23.10 27.45
C LEU A 534 10.27 22.09 27.64
N ASP A 535 10.13 21.17 28.58
CA ASP A 535 11.09 20.08 28.79
C ASP A 535 10.72 18.86 27.96
N GLY A 536 11.73 18.17 27.41
CA GLY A 536 11.55 17.07 26.48
C GLY A 536 10.79 15.87 27.07
N ASP A 537 11.03 15.54 28.33
CA ASP A 537 10.33 14.44 28.99
C ASP A 537 8.86 14.82 29.27
N ASN A 538 8.61 16.04 29.77
CA ASN A 538 7.27 16.50 30.05
C ASN A 538 6.37 16.56 28.82
N VAL A 539 6.91 17.06 27.71
CA VAL A 539 6.17 17.15 26.43
C VAL A 539 5.79 15.77 25.91
N ARG A 540 6.65 14.76 26.11
CA ARG A 540 6.37 13.39 25.70
C ARG A 540 5.30 12.68 26.53
N HIS A 541 5.01 13.14 27.75
CA HIS A 541 3.87 12.62 28.53
C HIS A 541 2.51 13.11 28.04
N GLY A 542 2.46 14.19 27.27
CA GLY A 542 1.23 14.80 26.75
C GLY A 542 1.21 14.96 25.24
N LEU A 543 1.70 16.09 24.76
CA LEU A 543 1.63 16.53 23.36
C LEU A 543 2.20 15.51 22.37
N ASN A 544 3.29 14.83 22.73
CA ASN A 544 4.04 13.92 21.87
C ASN A 544 4.06 12.48 22.41
N LYS A 545 3.03 12.05 23.13
CA LYS A 545 2.93 10.68 23.69
C LYS A 545 2.78 9.59 22.63
N ASP A 546 2.37 9.98 21.45
CA ASP A 546 2.19 9.12 20.27
C ASP A 546 3.50 8.89 19.50
N LEU A 547 4.58 9.63 19.81
CA LEU A 547 5.87 9.55 19.14
C LEU A 547 6.85 8.65 19.88
N GLY A 548 7.53 7.77 19.13
CA GLY A 548 8.62 6.93 19.61
C GLY A 548 9.99 7.65 19.61
N PHE A 549 11.06 6.90 19.32
CA PHE A 549 12.44 7.37 19.31
C PHE A 549 13.16 7.13 17.97
N THR A 550 12.42 6.82 16.90
CA THR A 550 12.97 6.79 15.54
C THR A 550 13.42 8.19 15.12
N ASP A 551 14.26 8.31 14.10
CA ASP A 551 14.70 9.63 13.64
C ASP A 551 13.49 10.43 13.08
N ALA A 552 12.53 9.76 12.42
CA ALA A 552 11.28 10.38 11.97
C ALA A 552 10.44 10.93 13.14
N ASP A 553 10.29 10.15 14.22
CA ASP A 553 9.56 10.61 15.43
C ASP A 553 10.27 11.80 16.10
N ARG A 554 11.60 11.84 16.05
CA ARG A 554 12.38 12.96 16.60
C ARG A 554 12.16 14.23 15.79
N ILE A 555 12.20 14.13 14.45
CA ILE A 555 11.91 15.26 13.56
C ILE A 555 10.51 15.80 13.84
N GLU A 556 9.50 14.94 13.89
CA GLU A 556 8.12 15.34 14.17
C GLU A 556 7.96 15.90 15.59
N ASN A 557 8.67 15.34 16.57
CA ASN A 557 8.71 15.89 17.93
C ASN A 557 9.24 17.33 17.94
N ILE A 558 10.35 17.60 17.25
CA ILE A 558 10.95 18.94 17.16
C ILE A 558 10.02 19.89 16.38
N ARG A 559 9.39 19.43 15.30
CA ARG A 559 8.45 20.24 14.53
C ARG A 559 7.26 20.67 15.40
N ARG A 560 6.63 19.75 16.14
CA ARG A 560 5.49 20.07 17.03
C ARG A 560 5.90 21.03 18.13
N VAL A 561 7.07 20.82 18.75
CA VAL A 561 7.60 21.71 19.79
C VAL A 561 7.88 23.08 19.21
N GLY A 562 8.44 23.18 18.00
CA GLY A 562 8.69 24.44 17.30
C GLY A 562 7.40 25.27 17.09
N GLU A 563 6.31 24.60 16.63
CA GLU A 563 5.01 25.25 16.44
C GLU A 563 4.41 25.75 17.75
N VAL A 564 4.46 24.95 18.83
CA VAL A 564 3.98 25.36 20.15
C VAL A 564 4.82 26.51 20.70
N ALA A 565 6.15 26.44 20.56
CA ALA A 565 7.04 27.50 21.00
C ALA A 565 6.77 28.81 20.26
N LYS A 566 6.47 28.73 18.94
CA LYS A 566 6.07 29.91 18.15
C LYS A 566 4.79 30.55 18.67
N LEU A 567 3.73 29.76 18.91
CA LEU A 567 2.47 30.26 19.45
C LEU A 567 2.67 30.95 20.83
N MET A 568 3.50 30.35 21.69
CA MET A 568 3.80 30.93 22.99
C MET A 568 4.66 32.21 22.88
N THR A 569 5.58 32.27 21.93
CA THR A 569 6.37 33.48 21.63
C THR A 569 5.47 34.59 21.04
N ASP A 570 4.51 34.23 20.18
CA ASP A 570 3.49 35.15 19.66
C ASP A 570 2.59 35.69 20.77
N ALA A 571 2.34 34.90 21.82
CA ALA A 571 1.66 35.37 23.04
C ALA A 571 2.53 36.26 23.92
N GLY A 572 3.75 36.62 23.49
CA GLY A 572 4.64 37.53 24.23
C GLY A 572 5.48 36.91 25.34
N LEU A 573 5.64 35.57 25.35
CA LEU A 573 6.42 34.86 26.38
C LEU A 573 7.89 34.74 25.99
N ILE A 574 8.75 34.54 26.96
CA ILE A 574 10.09 34.01 26.81
C ILE A 574 9.99 32.50 26.96
N VAL A 575 10.17 31.76 25.85
CA VAL A 575 10.02 30.30 25.82
C VAL A 575 11.39 29.64 25.91
N LEU A 576 11.51 28.68 26.80
CA LEU A 576 12.71 27.85 26.92
C LEU A 576 12.38 26.44 26.44
N THR A 577 13.26 25.83 25.66
CA THR A 577 13.08 24.44 25.22
C THR A 577 14.33 23.63 25.55
N ALA A 578 14.16 22.47 26.21
CA ALA A 578 15.26 21.61 26.61
C ALA A 578 15.14 20.23 25.90
N PHE A 579 15.67 20.16 24.67
CA PHE A 579 15.61 18.95 23.82
C PHE A 579 17.01 18.57 23.35
N ILE A 580 17.21 17.28 22.97
CA ILE A 580 18.45 16.85 22.35
C ILE A 580 18.60 17.52 20.97
N SER A 581 17.52 17.56 20.16
CA SER A 581 17.46 18.10 18.79
C SER A 581 18.74 17.80 17.99
N PRO A 582 18.97 16.51 17.65
CA PRO A 582 20.28 16.04 17.24
C PRO A 582 20.71 16.55 15.86
N PHE A 583 19.76 16.88 14.98
CA PHE A 583 20.05 17.25 13.59
C PHE A 583 20.01 18.75 13.39
N ARG A 584 20.94 19.28 12.58
CA ARG A 584 21.01 20.72 12.25
C ARG A 584 19.77 21.18 11.50
N ALA A 585 19.32 20.37 10.53
CA ALA A 585 18.15 20.69 9.72
C ALA A 585 16.90 20.96 10.56
N GLU A 586 16.70 20.25 11.66
CA GLU A 586 15.58 20.45 12.58
C GLU A 586 15.67 21.80 13.31
N ARG A 587 16.85 22.15 13.79
CA ARG A 587 17.08 23.43 14.48
C ARG A 587 16.95 24.61 13.53
N GLU A 588 17.46 24.48 12.30
CA GLU A 588 17.28 25.47 11.22
C GLU A 588 15.80 25.64 10.83
N MET A 589 15.03 24.56 10.79
CA MET A 589 13.58 24.62 10.55
C MET A 589 12.88 25.49 11.62
N VAL A 590 13.22 25.30 12.89
CA VAL A 590 12.63 26.11 13.99
C VAL A 590 13.15 27.54 13.94
N ARG A 591 14.43 27.77 13.66
CA ARG A 591 15.00 29.11 13.47
C ARG A 591 14.28 29.88 12.34
N ALA A 592 13.95 29.20 11.24
CA ALA A 592 13.21 29.83 10.12
C ALA A 592 11.77 30.26 10.51
N MET A 593 11.15 29.63 11.53
CA MET A 593 9.83 30.04 12.02
C MET A 593 9.87 31.33 12.85
N LEU A 594 10.99 31.62 13.51
CA LEU A 594 11.19 32.73 14.44
C LEU A 594 12.60 33.33 14.30
N PRO A 595 12.95 33.89 13.13
CA PRO A 595 14.34 34.26 12.81
C PRO A 595 14.93 35.33 13.73
N GLU A 596 14.12 36.22 14.28
CA GLU A 596 14.55 37.31 15.17
C GLU A 596 14.52 36.95 16.65
N GLU A 597 13.66 36.01 17.05
CA GLU A 597 13.44 35.61 18.43
C GLU A 597 14.23 34.37 18.84
N PHE A 598 14.69 33.58 17.89
CA PHE A 598 15.38 32.30 18.13
C PHE A 598 16.82 32.53 18.62
N VAL A 599 17.14 31.93 19.75
CA VAL A 599 18.48 31.94 20.35
C VAL A 599 18.92 30.49 20.58
N GLU A 600 19.87 29.99 19.80
CA GLU A 600 20.41 28.65 19.93
C GLU A 600 21.46 28.57 21.04
N ILE A 601 21.18 27.74 22.04
CA ILE A 601 22.07 27.54 23.19
C ILE A 601 22.63 26.12 23.13
N PHE A 602 23.90 26.00 22.77
CA PHE A 602 24.59 24.72 22.72
C PHE A 602 25.22 24.39 24.07
N VAL A 603 24.66 23.37 24.73
CA VAL A 603 25.22 22.82 25.98
C VAL A 603 26.26 21.76 25.61
N ASP A 604 27.50 22.22 25.44
CA ASP A 604 28.63 21.43 24.98
C ASP A 604 29.20 20.61 26.14
N THR A 605 29.00 19.31 26.05
CA THR A 605 29.51 18.32 27.00
C THR A 605 30.13 17.17 26.23
N PRO A 606 31.39 16.82 26.46
CA PRO A 606 31.98 15.64 25.84
C PRO A 606 31.16 14.39 26.16
N LEU A 607 31.10 13.47 25.17
CA LEU A 607 30.30 12.24 25.30
C LEU A 607 30.73 11.43 26.56
N ALA A 608 32.02 11.31 26.81
CA ALA A 608 32.52 10.57 27.97
C ALA A 608 32.02 11.17 29.31
N GLU A 609 31.91 12.47 29.39
CA GLU A 609 31.41 13.15 30.59
C GLU A 609 29.88 13.01 30.71
N ALA A 610 29.16 13.13 29.59
CA ALA A 610 27.70 12.91 29.57
C ALA A 610 27.34 11.46 29.96
N GLU A 611 28.15 10.50 29.51
CA GLU A 611 28.04 9.08 29.87
C GLU A 611 28.40 8.82 31.34
N ALA A 612 29.45 9.47 31.86
CA ALA A 612 29.83 9.36 33.28
C ALA A 612 28.73 9.92 34.22
N ARG A 613 28.03 11.00 33.82
CA ARG A 613 26.91 11.55 34.55
C ARG A 613 25.69 10.65 34.57
N ASP A 614 25.35 10.00 33.49
CA ASP A 614 24.22 9.07 33.20
C ASP A 614 23.09 9.03 34.26
N VAL A 615 22.57 10.18 34.65
CA VAL A 615 21.62 10.38 35.78
C VAL A 615 20.38 9.48 35.66
N LYS A 616 20.00 9.09 34.43
CA LYS A 616 18.82 8.27 34.14
C LYS A 616 19.15 6.80 33.80
N GLY A 617 20.44 6.41 33.80
CA GLY A 617 20.89 5.08 33.41
C GLY A 617 20.64 4.74 31.93
N LEU A 618 20.48 5.76 31.07
CA LEU A 618 20.17 5.57 29.66
C LEU A 618 21.36 5.14 28.85
N TYR A 619 22.55 5.66 29.14
CA TYR A 619 23.80 5.26 28.48
C TYR A 619 24.15 3.80 28.77
N ALA A 620 24.04 3.38 30.03
CA ALA A 620 24.24 1.99 30.41
C ALA A 620 23.31 1.05 29.69
N LYS A 621 22.03 1.41 29.53
CA LYS A 621 21.02 0.63 28.77
C LYS A 621 21.33 0.63 27.27
N ALA A 622 21.77 1.75 26.69
CA ALA A 622 22.12 1.85 25.28
C ALA A 622 23.36 1.01 24.94
N ARG A 623 24.42 1.05 25.80
CA ARG A 623 25.62 0.18 25.67
C ARG A 623 25.28 -1.29 25.79
N ALA A 624 24.30 -1.64 26.62
CA ALA A 624 23.79 -3.01 26.76
C ALA A 624 22.84 -3.44 25.61
N GLY A 625 22.66 -2.61 24.58
CA GLY A 625 21.77 -2.90 23.44
C GLY A 625 20.27 -2.87 23.76
N LYS A 626 19.88 -2.36 24.95
CA LYS A 626 18.48 -2.32 25.37
C LYS A 626 17.71 -1.09 24.85
N ILE A 627 18.40 -0.10 24.30
CA ILE A 627 17.82 1.10 23.68
C ILE A 627 18.44 1.23 22.29
N ALA A 628 17.61 1.13 21.26
CA ALA A 628 18.00 1.39 19.88
C ALA A 628 18.05 2.92 19.61
N ASN A 629 18.82 3.33 18.60
CA ASN A 629 18.88 4.71 18.10
C ASN A 629 19.19 5.78 19.18
N PHE A 630 20.07 5.45 20.14
CA PHE A 630 20.44 6.39 21.20
C PHE A 630 21.46 7.41 20.71
N THR A 631 21.13 8.70 20.81
CA THR A 631 21.98 9.81 20.33
C THR A 631 23.33 9.85 21.05
N GLY A 632 24.42 9.86 20.29
CA GLY A 632 25.80 9.81 20.78
C GLY A 632 26.39 8.41 20.89
N ILE A 633 25.58 7.33 20.76
CA ILE A 633 26.06 5.93 20.74
C ILE A 633 25.74 5.26 19.42
N SER A 634 24.46 5.09 19.09
CA SER A 634 24.00 4.42 17.86
C SER A 634 23.34 5.37 16.87
N SER A 635 23.09 6.62 17.24
CA SER A 635 22.62 7.71 16.38
C SER A 635 23.53 8.92 16.52
N ALA A 636 23.75 9.66 15.42
CA ALA A 636 24.63 10.81 15.39
C ALA A 636 24.03 12.01 16.14
N TYR A 637 24.90 12.88 16.67
CA TYR A 637 24.57 14.22 17.13
C TYR A 637 25.37 15.22 16.29
N GLU A 638 24.68 16.13 15.60
CA GLU A 638 25.29 17.19 14.79
C GLU A 638 25.38 18.45 15.62
N ALA A 639 26.56 18.74 16.17
CA ALA A 639 26.79 19.97 16.92
C ALA A 639 26.49 21.22 16.09
N PRO A 640 25.91 22.28 16.67
CA PRO A 640 25.75 23.56 15.98
C PRO A 640 27.09 24.12 15.55
N GLU A 641 27.16 24.68 14.33
CA GLU A 641 28.38 25.32 13.81
C GLU A 641 28.58 26.72 14.40
N ARG A 642 27.49 27.44 14.56
CA ARG A 642 27.48 28.83 15.05
C ARG A 642 26.30 29.05 16.01
N PRO A 643 26.33 28.45 17.21
CA PRO A 643 25.30 28.70 18.20
C PRO A 643 25.40 30.16 18.68
N ASP A 644 24.27 30.75 19.05
CA ASP A 644 24.23 32.10 19.61
C ASP A 644 24.93 32.12 21.00
N ILE A 645 24.80 31.03 21.76
CA ILE A 645 25.49 30.83 23.03
C ILE A 645 26.02 29.41 23.11
N ARG A 646 27.35 29.26 23.39
CA ARG A 646 27.99 27.97 23.67
C ARG A 646 28.34 27.90 25.15
N ILE A 647 27.97 26.82 25.82
CA ILE A 647 28.24 26.53 27.22
C ILE A 647 29.15 25.32 27.33
N ASP A 648 30.37 25.52 27.78
CA ASP A 648 31.34 24.46 28.08
C ASP A 648 31.11 23.98 29.50
N THR A 649 30.44 22.85 29.67
CA THR A 649 30.07 22.32 30.99
C THR A 649 31.23 21.76 31.81
N LEU A 650 32.42 21.72 31.26
CA LEU A 650 33.64 21.39 32.01
C LEU A 650 34.27 22.63 32.68
N ARG A 651 33.96 23.82 32.14
CA ARG A 651 34.57 25.07 32.60
C ARG A 651 33.62 26.00 33.31
N GLU A 652 32.33 25.87 33.06
CA GLU A 652 31.29 26.78 33.52
C GLU A 652 30.25 26.02 34.38
N SER A 653 29.95 26.56 35.58
CA SER A 653 28.89 25.97 36.42
C SER A 653 27.50 26.26 35.80
N PRO A 654 26.48 25.46 36.15
CA PRO A 654 25.11 25.70 35.67
C PRO A 654 24.58 27.08 36.09
N GLU A 655 24.97 27.60 37.25
CA GLU A 655 24.58 28.90 37.81
C GLU A 655 25.21 30.04 36.99
N ALA A 656 26.51 29.96 36.68
CA ALA A 656 27.22 30.92 35.86
C ALA A 656 26.67 30.95 34.45
N ALA A 657 26.42 29.76 33.86
CA ALA A 657 25.80 29.61 32.52
C ALA A 657 24.41 30.28 32.50
N ALA A 658 23.57 30.05 33.51
CA ALA A 658 22.26 30.67 33.59
C ALA A 658 22.34 32.20 33.74
N GLU A 659 23.32 32.72 34.46
CA GLU A 659 23.57 34.16 34.61
C GLU A 659 23.96 34.81 33.30
N ARG A 660 24.86 34.20 32.57
CA ARG A 660 25.31 34.64 31.23
C ARG A 660 24.17 34.63 30.19
N ILE A 661 23.33 33.58 30.20
CA ILE A 661 22.16 33.51 29.31
C ILE A 661 21.18 34.64 29.61
N VAL A 662 20.83 34.83 30.87
CA VAL A 662 19.91 35.93 31.30
C VAL A 662 20.51 37.29 30.94
N GLY A 663 21.80 37.53 31.20
CA GLY A 663 22.49 38.75 30.82
C GLY A 663 22.45 39.05 29.31
N HIS A 664 22.65 38.01 28.47
CA HIS A 664 22.54 38.10 27.01
C HIS A 664 21.11 38.53 26.58
N ILE A 665 20.09 37.91 27.15
CA ILE A 665 18.69 38.19 26.79
C ILE A 665 18.25 39.58 27.24
N MET A 666 18.73 40.02 28.40
CA MET A 666 18.38 41.31 28.98
C MET A 666 19.19 42.48 28.39
N GLY A 667 20.12 42.18 27.45
CA GLY A 667 20.96 43.22 26.82
C GLY A 667 22.01 43.84 27.78
N VAL A 668 22.34 43.17 28.88
CA VAL A 668 23.29 43.62 29.88
C VAL A 668 24.67 43.01 29.67
N TRP A 669 24.77 42.00 28.80
CA TRP A 669 26.01 41.27 28.52
C TRP A 669 26.49 41.55 27.09
N SER A 670 27.73 41.97 26.92
CA SER A 670 28.45 42.07 25.64
C SER A 670 29.51 40.98 25.54
N PRO A 671 29.66 40.29 24.40
CA PRO A 671 30.68 39.26 24.23
C PRO A 671 32.13 39.77 24.28
N ASP A 672 32.36 41.09 24.30
CA ASP A 672 33.66 41.73 24.25
C ASP A 672 34.17 42.21 25.62
N LEU A 673 33.59 41.80 26.76
CA LEU A 673 34.07 42.08 28.12
C LEU A 673 34.57 40.81 28.80
#